data_b9112f3ebd8a04a86546f09431412df2
#
_entry.id   b9112f3ebd8a04a86546f09431412df2
#
_cell.length_a   1.000
_cell.length_b   1.000
_cell.length_c   1.000
_cell.angle_alpha   90.00
_cell.angle_beta   90.00
_cell.angle_gamma   90.00
#
_symmetry.space_group_name_H-M   'P 1'
#
loop_
_entity.id
_entity.type
_entity.pdbx_description
1 polymer ?
#
loop_
_entity_poly.entity_id
_entity_poly.type
_entity_poly.pdbx_seq_one_letter_code
_entity_poly.pdbx_strand_id
1 'polypeptide(L)'
;MKISNKTLSFLASLLPMLSAPVYATVTIVSLKPSHASPQPIGTSVTWTATATDSNAGPLTFQFNITPPGGSLTMVEDFNAGTLSGATWTSPAFVWVPTGIEGSYKIQVVAKDFASGKSASKTVTYQVEPLVTGSTPVVKKTSNPLVALFSAPSCASGSTMRVTFQEQTGKKPIPGGSTNYVACHPPNTMTFEVAGMYPSTAYNMFAQTDTGGTITNGPTIGFKTGALPNTVPFPTFTVVTAAPASDPNPLLLHSFIAFEGQTVYPYTATDLKGGIVWYYYADGVGDILTRPLQGGGALSIEDGTAWNPSVSQAQFLRQIDLAGNIVRETNMGAIQQELIKLGAADGGPCPAIASPPPVGAACTGAFHHDAIQTLPNGYTAALIDVEKIFPPFTQGDNSGLPVDIVGDIILVLNTNWQVVWYWDTFDAAGGGQGYTPLPVTRTAPLGETCGANTSGCPPMLLLDPGAIAPLAHDWIHANSLYYWPAPQDGNATGGDFVVSSRHQDMVFKLDYKDGAGTGDILWTMGPPDDGLAPPTDFTFVNVYNDPWPWFSHQHDVGIENGGTGPTTIMDNGDTRVSPQPLGLGTNCAPYDCDSRGMAITFSESAFTVTPVLSLDLGAYSTANGSAQLLSNGNYFFENSLVFVVAQDSTFGYSLEYGPTPAAPQVGPADQILDLQGPQHYRGWQMPNLYNPPTT
;
A
#
# COMPACT_ATOMS: atom_id res chain seq x y z
N MET A 1 -62.21 -43.12 67.51
CA MET A 1 -63.00 -42.56 66.42
C MET A 1 -62.05 -42.06 65.35
N LYS A 2 -61.98 -42.79 64.23
CA LYS A 2 -60.99 -42.54 63.12
C LYS A 2 -61.58 -41.54 62.16
N ILE A 3 -60.83 -40.49 61.78
CA ILE A 3 -61.10 -39.65 60.62
C ILE A 3 -59.87 -39.69 59.75
N SER A 4 -60.08 -40.17 58.55
CA SER A 4 -59.08 -40.29 57.47
C SER A 4 -59.03 -38.98 56.68
N ASN A 5 -57.85 -38.39 56.52
CA ASN A 5 -57.59 -37.31 55.54
C ASN A 5 -56.87 -37.86 54.33
N LYS A 6 -57.53 -37.80 53.15
CA LYS A 6 -56.91 -38.03 51.86
C LYS A 6 -56.36 -36.70 51.33
N THR A 7 -55.07 -36.63 51.18
CA THR A 7 -54.39 -35.53 50.51
C THR A 7 -54.25 -35.81 49.04
N LEU A 8 -54.85 -34.97 48.18
CA LEU A 8 -54.70 -35.01 46.73
C LEU A 8 -53.42 -34.28 46.35
N SER A 9 -52.46 -35.00 45.81
CA SER A 9 -51.23 -34.41 45.23
C SER A 9 -51.47 -34.08 43.75
N PHE A 10 -51.49 -32.79 43.39
CA PHE A 10 -51.41 -32.34 42.01
C PHE A 10 -49.95 -32.34 41.58
N LEU A 11 -49.56 -33.24 40.68
CA LEU A 11 -48.31 -33.17 39.95
C LEU A 11 -48.48 -32.20 38.77
N ALA A 12 -47.95 -30.99 38.89
CA ALA A 12 -47.76 -30.10 37.74
C ALA A 12 -46.51 -30.54 36.97
N SER A 13 -46.70 -31.18 35.82
CA SER A 13 -45.62 -31.45 34.88
C SER A 13 -45.14 -30.16 34.23
N LEU A 14 -44.02 -29.58 34.71
CA LEU A 14 -43.24 -28.62 33.92
C LEU A 14 -42.58 -29.36 32.75
N LEU A 15 -43.16 -29.22 31.55
CA LEU A 15 -42.38 -29.45 30.33
C LEU A 15 -41.36 -28.30 30.18
N PRO A 16 -40.06 -28.58 30.05
CA PRO A 16 -39.13 -27.58 29.61
C PRO A 16 -39.47 -27.33 28.12
N MET A 17 -39.94 -26.10 27.81
CA MET A 17 -39.90 -25.59 26.46
C MET A 17 -38.44 -25.54 26.04
N LEU A 18 -37.95 -26.55 25.31
CA LEU A 18 -36.76 -26.47 24.51
C LEU A 18 -37.05 -25.40 23.45
N SER A 19 -36.62 -24.17 23.72
CA SER A 19 -36.50 -23.20 22.66
C SER A 19 -35.48 -23.75 21.67
N ALA A 20 -35.91 -24.20 20.51
CA ALA A 20 -35.03 -24.51 19.40
C ALA A 20 -34.13 -23.28 19.17
N PRO A 21 -32.82 -23.45 18.99
CA PRO A 21 -31.97 -22.33 18.67
C PRO A 21 -32.52 -21.69 17.38
N VAL A 22 -32.97 -20.46 17.49
CA VAL A 22 -33.31 -19.65 16.31
C VAL A 22 -31.99 -19.38 15.62
N TYR A 23 -31.67 -20.16 14.60
CA TYR A 23 -30.49 -19.90 13.78
C TYR A 23 -30.68 -18.58 13.04
N ALA A 24 -29.64 -17.71 13.11
CA ALA A 24 -29.59 -16.52 12.30
C ALA A 24 -29.87 -16.84 10.85
N THR A 25 -30.80 -16.13 10.23
CA THR A 25 -31.14 -16.31 8.82
C THR A 25 -30.96 -15.00 8.10
N VAL A 26 -29.81 -14.88 7.40
CA VAL A 26 -29.54 -13.76 6.49
C VAL A 26 -30.30 -14.01 5.19
N THR A 27 -31.03 -13.01 4.70
CA THR A 27 -31.75 -13.07 3.43
C THR A 27 -31.49 -11.83 2.60
N ILE A 28 -30.98 -11.98 1.37
CA ILE A 28 -30.78 -10.87 0.44
C ILE A 28 -32.10 -10.57 -0.28
N VAL A 29 -32.64 -9.39 -0.02
CA VAL A 29 -33.89 -8.90 -0.59
C VAL A 29 -33.67 -8.43 -2.02
N SER A 30 -32.67 -7.59 -2.25
CA SER A 30 -32.36 -7.05 -3.58
C SER A 30 -30.87 -6.93 -3.88
N LEU A 31 -30.52 -6.97 -5.16
CA LEU A 31 -29.25 -6.52 -5.73
C LEU A 31 -29.60 -5.77 -7.01
N LYS A 32 -29.31 -4.46 -7.06
CA LYS A 32 -29.77 -3.58 -8.15
C LYS A 32 -28.63 -2.68 -8.66
N PRO A 33 -28.49 -2.55 -9.98
CA PRO A 33 -27.62 -1.58 -10.61
C PRO A 33 -28.31 -0.21 -10.78
N SER A 34 -27.53 0.87 -10.81
CA SER A 34 -28.02 2.22 -11.15
C SER A 34 -28.46 2.37 -12.62
N HIS A 35 -27.86 1.57 -13.51
CA HIS A 35 -28.19 1.51 -14.94
C HIS A 35 -28.57 0.08 -15.31
N ALA A 36 -29.70 -0.06 -16.01
CA ALA A 36 -30.13 -1.38 -16.49
C ALA A 36 -29.14 -1.93 -17.54
N SER A 37 -28.95 -3.26 -17.50
CA SER A 37 -28.22 -3.99 -18.54
C SER A 37 -29.02 -4.01 -19.87
N PRO A 38 -28.37 -3.90 -21.05
CA PRO A 38 -26.92 -3.81 -21.25
C PRO A 38 -26.38 -2.36 -21.18
N GLN A 39 -25.07 -2.22 -20.94
CA GLN A 39 -24.37 -0.94 -21.01
C GLN A 39 -23.02 -1.09 -21.73
N PRO A 40 -22.54 -0.06 -22.43
CA PRO A 40 -21.23 -0.12 -23.08
C PRO A 40 -20.08 -0.06 -22.07
N ILE A 41 -18.91 -0.62 -22.45
CA ILE A 41 -17.66 -0.49 -21.71
C ILE A 41 -17.41 0.96 -21.28
N GLY A 42 -16.87 1.17 -20.09
CA GLY A 42 -16.59 2.47 -19.49
C GLY A 42 -17.81 3.19 -18.94
N THR A 43 -18.96 2.50 -18.81
CA THR A 43 -20.13 3.07 -18.10
C THR A 43 -19.99 2.79 -16.61
N SER A 44 -20.04 3.84 -15.79
CA SER A 44 -20.07 3.70 -14.33
C SER A 44 -21.41 3.15 -13.88
N VAL A 45 -21.41 2.04 -13.16
CA VAL A 45 -22.60 1.35 -12.64
C VAL A 45 -22.48 1.21 -11.13
N THR A 46 -23.35 1.88 -10.38
CA THR A 46 -23.41 1.72 -8.93
C THR A 46 -24.33 0.57 -8.57
N TRP A 47 -23.84 -0.38 -7.78
CA TRP A 47 -24.59 -1.49 -7.26
C TRP A 47 -24.97 -1.26 -5.80
N THR A 48 -26.22 -1.60 -5.45
CA THR A 48 -26.72 -1.53 -4.08
C THR A 48 -27.47 -2.82 -3.76
N ALA A 49 -27.16 -3.39 -2.60
CA ALA A 49 -27.86 -4.56 -2.09
C ALA A 49 -28.67 -4.21 -0.83
N THR A 50 -29.79 -4.92 -0.64
CA THR A 50 -30.53 -4.88 0.61
C THR A 50 -30.72 -6.30 1.17
N ALA A 51 -30.63 -6.44 2.49
CA ALA A 51 -30.79 -7.71 3.17
C ALA A 51 -31.53 -7.54 4.49
N THR A 52 -32.07 -8.64 5.00
CA THR A 52 -32.65 -8.74 6.34
C THR A 52 -31.95 -9.85 7.10
N ASP A 53 -31.91 -9.70 8.42
CA ASP A 53 -31.41 -10.72 9.32
C ASP A 53 -32.42 -10.94 10.46
N SER A 54 -32.54 -12.18 10.90
CA SER A 54 -33.34 -12.54 12.07
C SER A 54 -32.64 -12.20 13.38
N ASN A 55 -31.34 -11.91 13.36
CA ASN A 55 -30.55 -11.43 14.49
C ASN A 55 -30.41 -9.90 14.47
N ALA A 56 -30.10 -9.33 15.63
CA ALA A 56 -29.87 -7.89 15.76
C ALA A 56 -28.43 -7.44 15.44
N GLY A 57 -27.57 -8.35 14.97
CA GLY A 57 -26.18 -8.05 14.66
C GLY A 57 -26.00 -7.24 13.37
N PRO A 58 -24.88 -6.53 13.20
CA PRO A 58 -24.63 -5.81 11.96
C PRO A 58 -24.40 -6.77 10.80
N LEU A 59 -25.02 -6.47 9.65
CA LEU A 59 -24.70 -7.12 8.40
C LEU A 59 -23.56 -6.39 7.69
N THR A 60 -22.59 -7.16 7.22
CA THR A 60 -21.54 -6.71 6.30
C THR A 60 -21.80 -7.26 4.90
N PHE A 61 -21.32 -6.54 3.88
CA PHE A 61 -21.55 -6.87 2.48
C PHE A 61 -20.24 -6.92 1.73
N GLN A 62 -20.05 -7.97 0.91
CA GLN A 62 -18.93 -8.15 0.00
C GLN A 62 -19.45 -8.23 -1.43
N PHE A 63 -18.76 -7.57 -2.38
CA PHE A 63 -19.06 -7.68 -3.79
C PHE A 63 -17.99 -8.47 -4.54
N ASN A 64 -18.46 -9.35 -5.42
CA ASN A 64 -17.61 -10.19 -6.26
C ASN A 64 -18.05 -10.04 -7.72
N ILE A 65 -17.09 -10.14 -8.65
CA ILE A 65 -17.34 -10.10 -10.09
C ILE A 65 -16.77 -11.35 -10.74
N THR A 66 -17.53 -11.94 -11.67
CA THR A 66 -17.03 -12.95 -12.61
C THR A 66 -17.03 -12.31 -13.99
N PRO A 67 -15.88 -11.99 -14.59
CA PRO A 67 -15.80 -11.49 -15.96
C PRO A 67 -16.12 -12.60 -16.97
N PRO A 68 -16.41 -12.27 -18.23
CA PRO A 68 -16.61 -13.26 -19.30
C PRO A 68 -15.41 -14.21 -19.41
N GLY A 69 -15.66 -15.52 -19.27
CA GLY A 69 -14.60 -16.54 -19.34
C GLY A 69 -13.65 -16.60 -18.15
N GLY A 70 -13.80 -15.73 -17.16
CA GLY A 70 -12.95 -15.66 -15.98
C GLY A 70 -13.53 -16.35 -14.75
N SER A 71 -12.80 -16.24 -13.63
CA SER A 71 -13.19 -16.74 -12.32
C SER A 71 -13.86 -15.67 -11.47
N LEU A 72 -14.57 -16.09 -10.44
CA LEU A 72 -15.11 -15.19 -9.41
C LEU A 72 -13.95 -14.51 -8.68
N THR A 73 -13.97 -13.19 -8.64
CA THR A 73 -12.95 -12.36 -7.97
C THR A 73 -13.66 -11.40 -7.02
N MET A 74 -13.15 -11.29 -5.81
CA MET A 74 -13.56 -10.27 -4.85
C MET A 74 -13.07 -8.90 -5.33
N VAL A 75 -13.96 -7.89 -5.30
CA VAL A 75 -13.68 -6.52 -5.71
C VAL A 75 -13.91 -5.50 -4.60
N GLU A 76 -14.83 -5.76 -3.70
CA GLU A 76 -15.04 -5.00 -2.46
C GLU A 76 -15.29 -5.98 -1.32
N ASP A 77 -14.44 -5.96 -0.32
CA ASP A 77 -14.51 -6.89 0.81
C ASP A 77 -15.62 -6.50 1.80
N PHE A 78 -15.86 -7.37 2.78
CA PHE A 78 -16.91 -7.19 3.76
C PHE A 78 -16.84 -5.83 4.45
N ASN A 79 -17.79 -4.97 4.16
CA ASN A 79 -17.94 -3.66 4.75
C ASN A 79 -19.34 -3.48 5.37
N ALA A 80 -19.46 -2.65 6.40
CA ALA A 80 -20.68 -2.51 7.20
C ALA A 80 -21.84 -1.93 6.40
N GLY A 81 -22.99 -2.57 6.50
CA GLY A 81 -24.25 -2.03 6.00
C GLY A 81 -24.88 -1.02 6.94
N THR A 82 -25.80 -0.23 6.41
CA THR A 82 -26.60 0.72 7.17
C THR A 82 -27.98 0.16 7.43
N LEU A 83 -28.41 0.12 8.71
CA LEU A 83 -29.72 -0.36 9.11
C LEU A 83 -30.79 0.75 9.03
N SER A 84 -31.88 0.45 8.35
CA SER A 84 -33.10 1.28 8.36
C SER A 84 -34.34 0.40 8.57
N GLY A 85 -34.99 0.54 9.72
CA GLY A 85 -36.07 -0.36 10.13
C GLY A 85 -35.53 -1.78 10.34
N ALA A 86 -36.02 -2.76 9.55
CA ALA A 86 -35.55 -4.15 9.57
C ALA A 86 -34.65 -4.50 8.37
N THR A 87 -34.28 -3.51 7.56
CA THR A 87 -33.54 -3.70 6.32
C THR A 87 -32.15 -3.09 6.42
N TRP A 88 -31.14 -3.92 6.13
CA TRP A 88 -29.77 -3.50 5.95
C TRP A 88 -29.51 -3.14 4.50
N THR A 89 -28.80 -2.06 4.24
CA THR A 89 -28.39 -1.60 2.91
C THR A 89 -26.87 -1.61 2.84
N SER A 90 -26.32 -2.19 1.77
CA SER A 90 -24.87 -2.20 1.53
C SER A 90 -24.32 -0.79 1.34
N PRO A 91 -23.02 -0.56 1.55
CA PRO A 91 -22.32 0.51 0.86
C PRO A 91 -22.58 0.47 -0.65
N ALA A 92 -22.39 1.60 -1.31
CA ALA A 92 -22.56 1.73 -2.74
C ALA A 92 -21.29 1.20 -3.45
N PHE A 93 -21.38 0.04 -4.10
CA PHE A 93 -20.29 -0.48 -4.91
C PHE A 93 -20.32 0.16 -6.31
N VAL A 94 -19.29 0.92 -6.66
CA VAL A 94 -19.16 1.57 -7.97
C VAL A 94 -18.25 0.73 -8.85
N TRP A 95 -18.79 0.24 -9.96
CA TRP A 95 -18.08 -0.58 -10.93
C TRP A 95 -18.03 0.10 -12.30
N VAL A 96 -16.84 0.21 -12.88
CA VAL A 96 -16.60 0.69 -14.24
C VAL A 96 -15.89 -0.41 -15.03
N PRO A 97 -16.58 -1.13 -15.93
CA PRO A 97 -15.93 -2.15 -16.74
C PRO A 97 -15.03 -1.49 -17.80
N THR A 98 -13.72 -1.65 -17.69
CA THR A 98 -12.72 -1.17 -18.65
C THR A 98 -12.01 -2.31 -19.40
N GLY A 99 -12.26 -3.57 -19.02
CA GLY A 99 -11.63 -4.76 -19.61
C GLY A 99 -12.26 -5.20 -20.92
N ILE A 100 -13.02 -6.29 -20.91
CA ILE A 100 -13.65 -6.91 -22.09
C ILE A 100 -15.18 -6.78 -22.04
N GLU A 101 -15.82 -6.72 -23.21
CA GLU A 101 -17.26 -6.86 -23.34
C GLU A 101 -17.73 -8.30 -23.11
N GLY A 102 -19.01 -8.47 -22.74
CA GLY A 102 -19.62 -9.76 -22.55
C GLY A 102 -20.50 -9.85 -21.30
N SER A 103 -20.81 -11.08 -20.91
CA SER A 103 -21.72 -11.36 -19.80
C SER A 103 -20.95 -11.50 -18.49
N TYR A 104 -21.09 -10.52 -17.63
CA TYR A 104 -20.55 -10.48 -16.26
C TYR A 104 -21.56 -11.06 -15.26
N LYS A 105 -21.07 -11.68 -14.20
CA LYS A 105 -21.88 -12.01 -13.02
C LYS A 105 -21.44 -11.12 -11.87
N ILE A 106 -22.38 -10.37 -11.32
CA ILE A 106 -22.17 -9.54 -10.14
C ILE A 106 -22.82 -10.27 -8.97
N GLN A 107 -22.03 -10.59 -7.94
CA GLN A 107 -22.48 -11.28 -6.75
C GLN A 107 -22.32 -10.37 -5.53
N VAL A 108 -23.33 -10.31 -4.69
CA VAL A 108 -23.23 -9.80 -3.34
C VAL A 108 -23.32 -10.95 -2.35
N VAL A 109 -22.50 -10.89 -1.30
CA VAL A 109 -22.59 -11.74 -0.12
C VAL A 109 -22.92 -10.84 1.07
N ALA A 110 -24.03 -11.11 1.76
CA ALA A 110 -24.34 -10.47 3.04
C ALA A 110 -24.02 -11.44 4.17
N LYS A 111 -23.30 -10.99 5.20
CA LYS A 111 -22.83 -11.81 6.32
C LYS A 111 -23.19 -11.13 7.64
N ASP A 112 -23.81 -11.87 8.55
CA ASP A 112 -23.96 -11.45 9.95
C ASP A 112 -22.56 -11.51 10.61
N PHE A 113 -22.10 -10.36 11.07
CA PHE A 113 -20.78 -10.21 11.66
C PHE A 113 -20.58 -11.08 12.90
N ALA A 114 -21.62 -11.18 13.75
CA ALA A 114 -21.51 -11.88 15.02
C ALA A 114 -21.59 -13.42 14.86
N SER A 115 -22.50 -13.92 14.02
CA SER A 115 -22.71 -15.36 13.86
C SER A 115 -21.90 -15.97 12.71
N GLY A 116 -21.35 -15.16 11.82
CA GLY A 116 -20.68 -15.59 10.60
C GLY A 116 -21.62 -16.21 9.54
N LYS A 117 -22.93 -16.21 9.76
CA LYS A 117 -23.92 -16.73 8.79
C LYS A 117 -24.04 -15.77 7.60
N SER A 118 -24.16 -16.31 6.42
CA SER A 118 -24.19 -15.52 5.18
C SER A 118 -25.23 -16.02 4.19
N ALA A 119 -25.63 -15.12 3.28
CA ALA A 119 -26.40 -15.42 2.08
C ALA A 119 -25.77 -14.70 0.89
N SER A 120 -25.95 -15.23 -0.32
CA SER A 120 -25.46 -14.61 -1.54
C SER A 120 -26.54 -14.48 -2.60
N LYS A 121 -26.41 -13.47 -3.47
CA LYS A 121 -27.25 -13.27 -4.64
C LYS A 121 -26.41 -12.85 -5.82
N THR A 122 -26.65 -13.45 -6.98
CA THR A 122 -25.92 -13.16 -8.23
C THR A 122 -26.90 -12.64 -9.28
N VAL A 123 -26.45 -11.62 -10.03
CA VAL A 123 -27.16 -11.04 -11.17
C VAL A 123 -26.22 -11.07 -12.37
N THR A 124 -26.76 -11.41 -13.53
CA THR A 124 -26.03 -11.32 -14.80
C THR A 124 -26.18 -9.90 -15.37
N TYR A 125 -25.07 -9.33 -15.84
CA TYR A 125 -25.01 -8.00 -16.42
C TYR A 125 -24.24 -8.02 -17.72
N GLN A 126 -24.87 -7.57 -18.80
CA GLN A 126 -24.26 -7.54 -20.12
C GLN A 126 -23.53 -6.21 -20.34
N VAL A 127 -22.25 -6.32 -20.70
CA VAL A 127 -21.41 -5.18 -21.15
C VAL A 127 -21.26 -5.29 -22.66
N GLU A 128 -21.55 -4.20 -23.36
CA GLU A 128 -21.46 -4.12 -24.81
C GLU A 128 -20.15 -3.44 -25.25
N PRO A 129 -19.64 -3.70 -26.46
CA PRO A 129 -18.49 -3.00 -27.00
C PRO A 129 -18.79 -1.50 -27.16
N LEU A 130 -17.75 -0.69 -26.94
CA LEU A 130 -17.80 0.74 -27.24
C LEU A 130 -17.71 1.00 -28.75
N VAL A 131 -16.98 0.13 -29.46
CA VAL A 131 -16.80 0.17 -30.92
C VAL A 131 -17.75 -0.80 -31.57
N THR A 132 -18.59 -0.31 -32.48
CA THR A 132 -19.55 -1.11 -33.25
C THR A 132 -19.18 -1.25 -34.73
N GLY A 133 -18.09 -0.63 -35.17
CA GLY A 133 -17.60 -0.63 -36.56
C GLY A 133 -16.10 -0.81 -36.65
N SER A 134 -15.50 -0.33 -37.72
CA SER A 134 -14.06 -0.42 -37.97
C SER A 134 -13.25 0.79 -37.50
N THR A 135 -13.90 1.82 -36.97
CA THR A 135 -13.27 3.05 -36.51
C THR A 135 -13.17 3.04 -34.97
N PRO A 136 -11.96 3.28 -34.40
CA PRO A 136 -11.81 3.42 -32.96
C PRO A 136 -12.68 4.54 -32.38
N VAL A 137 -12.99 4.42 -31.08
CA VAL A 137 -13.74 5.42 -30.32
C VAL A 137 -12.93 5.83 -29.10
N VAL A 138 -12.92 7.13 -28.78
CA VAL A 138 -12.27 7.65 -27.57
C VAL A 138 -13.33 8.34 -26.70
N LYS A 139 -13.39 8.00 -25.43
CA LYS A 139 -14.25 8.63 -24.43
C LYS A 139 -13.43 9.24 -23.30
N LYS A 140 -14.03 10.23 -22.63
CA LYS A 140 -13.53 10.74 -21.33
C LYS A 140 -13.83 9.72 -20.25
N THR A 141 -12.94 9.63 -19.26
CA THR A 141 -13.15 8.91 -17.99
C THR A 141 -13.56 9.89 -16.89
N SER A 142 -13.67 9.42 -15.66
CA SER A 142 -13.82 10.24 -14.45
C SER A 142 -12.63 11.17 -14.24
N ASN A 143 -11.42 10.72 -14.58
CA ASN A 143 -10.21 11.54 -14.56
C ASN A 143 -10.10 12.35 -15.87
N PRO A 144 -10.12 13.69 -15.84
CA PRO A 144 -10.07 14.52 -17.04
C PRO A 144 -8.77 14.38 -17.86
N LEU A 145 -7.70 13.81 -17.28
CA LEU A 145 -6.41 13.58 -17.93
C LEU A 145 -6.29 12.18 -18.53
N VAL A 146 -7.30 11.31 -18.36
CA VAL A 146 -7.30 9.93 -18.83
C VAL A 146 -8.40 9.71 -19.86
N ALA A 147 -8.04 9.14 -20.99
CA ALA A 147 -8.97 8.74 -22.05
C ALA A 147 -9.23 7.23 -22.02
N LEU A 148 -10.44 6.81 -22.28
CA LEU A 148 -10.77 5.44 -22.62
C LEU A 148 -10.79 5.29 -24.14
N PHE A 149 -9.77 4.66 -24.69
CA PHE A 149 -9.63 4.38 -26.11
C PHE A 149 -10.07 2.95 -26.41
N SER A 150 -11.02 2.78 -27.32
CA SER A 150 -11.46 1.45 -27.73
C SER A 150 -11.27 1.29 -29.25
N ALA A 151 -10.59 0.19 -29.63
CA ALA A 151 -10.32 -0.17 -31.01
C ALA A 151 -11.11 -1.42 -31.43
N PRO A 152 -11.38 -1.61 -32.74
CA PRO A 152 -11.90 -2.87 -33.24
C PRO A 152 -11.02 -4.06 -32.83
N SER A 153 -11.60 -5.26 -32.88
CA SER A 153 -10.89 -6.51 -32.62
C SER A 153 -9.68 -6.67 -33.55
N CYS A 154 -8.62 -7.29 -33.04
CA CYS A 154 -7.42 -7.65 -33.79
C CYS A 154 -7.28 -9.19 -33.89
N ALA A 155 -6.39 -9.65 -34.78
CA ALA A 155 -6.22 -11.08 -35.03
C ALA A 155 -5.64 -11.81 -33.82
N SER A 156 -6.04 -13.07 -33.62
CA SER A 156 -5.43 -13.95 -32.60
C SER A 156 -3.93 -14.10 -32.83
N GLY A 157 -3.16 -14.07 -31.76
CA GLY A 157 -1.68 -14.12 -31.81
C GLY A 157 -1.00 -12.78 -32.11
N SER A 158 -1.77 -11.70 -32.31
CA SER A 158 -1.27 -10.33 -32.36
C SER A 158 -1.34 -9.68 -30.97
N THR A 159 -0.63 -8.56 -30.82
CA THR A 159 -0.75 -7.65 -29.69
C THR A 159 -1.13 -6.25 -30.15
N MET A 160 -1.75 -5.47 -29.30
CA MET A 160 -2.15 -4.09 -29.60
C MET A 160 -1.75 -3.16 -28.46
N ARG A 161 -1.36 -1.94 -28.80
CA ARG A 161 -1.21 -0.81 -27.87
C ARG A 161 -1.84 0.45 -28.45
N VAL A 162 -1.98 1.50 -27.65
CA VAL A 162 -2.37 2.84 -28.12
C VAL A 162 -1.15 3.75 -28.03
N THR A 163 -0.90 4.46 -29.11
CA THR A 163 0.08 5.55 -29.17
C THR A 163 -0.68 6.88 -29.19
N PHE A 164 -0.19 7.85 -28.43
CA PHE A 164 -0.75 9.20 -28.40
C PHE A 164 0.33 10.26 -28.53
N GLN A 165 0.01 11.37 -29.18
CA GLN A 165 0.95 12.46 -29.44
C GLN A 165 0.26 13.81 -29.32
N GLU A 166 0.88 14.74 -28.64
CA GLU A 166 0.43 16.13 -28.53
C GLU A 166 0.47 16.81 -29.90
N GLN A 167 -0.61 17.53 -30.27
CA GLN A 167 -0.80 18.03 -31.65
C GLN A 167 0.14 19.18 -32.03
N THR A 168 0.58 19.99 -31.05
CA THR A 168 1.40 21.17 -31.33
C THR A 168 2.90 20.93 -31.20
N GLY A 169 3.30 19.81 -30.58
CA GLY A 169 4.69 19.49 -30.27
C GLY A 169 5.37 20.45 -29.29
N LYS A 170 4.59 21.20 -28.51
CA LYS A 170 5.11 22.25 -27.59
C LYS A 170 5.29 21.78 -26.15
N LYS A 171 4.74 20.61 -25.82
CA LYS A 171 4.82 20.10 -24.44
C LYS A 171 6.15 19.38 -24.21
N PRO A 172 6.71 19.43 -22.99
CA PRO A 172 7.98 18.74 -22.64
C PRO A 172 7.92 17.24 -22.95
N ILE A 173 6.78 16.58 -22.66
CA ILE A 173 6.52 15.20 -23.06
C ILE A 173 5.56 15.24 -24.24
N PRO A 174 6.03 14.96 -25.46
CA PRO A 174 5.21 15.13 -26.66
C PRO A 174 4.13 14.05 -26.82
N GLY A 175 4.23 12.94 -26.05
CA GLY A 175 3.30 11.82 -26.08
C GLY A 175 3.91 10.55 -25.53
N GLY A 176 3.21 9.42 -25.72
CA GLY A 176 3.63 8.13 -25.22
C GLY A 176 2.83 6.99 -25.84
N SER A 177 2.95 5.82 -25.23
CA SER A 177 2.16 4.66 -25.59
C SER A 177 1.81 3.83 -24.35
N THR A 178 0.67 3.12 -24.43
CA THR A 178 0.34 2.06 -23.47
C THR A 178 1.24 0.84 -23.71
N ASN A 179 1.19 -0.13 -22.81
CA ASN A 179 1.82 -1.42 -23.06
C ASN A 179 1.06 -2.20 -24.14
N TYR A 180 1.76 -3.13 -24.80
CA TYR A 180 1.14 -4.08 -25.70
C TYR A 180 0.32 -5.11 -24.91
N VAL A 181 -0.94 -5.32 -25.33
CA VAL A 181 -1.87 -6.31 -24.75
C VAL A 181 -2.24 -7.31 -25.84
N ALA A 182 -2.33 -8.59 -25.48
CA ALA A 182 -2.71 -9.66 -26.40
C ALA A 182 -4.12 -9.44 -26.96
N CYS A 183 -4.30 -9.70 -28.25
CA CYS A 183 -5.60 -9.63 -28.90
C CYS A 183 -6.50 -10.82 -28.54
N HIS A 184 -7.76 -10.56 -28.23
CA HIS A 184 -8.75 -11.57 -27.81
C HIS A 184 -10.00 -11.55 -28.73
N PRO A 185 -9.87 -11.90 -30.02
CA PRO A 185 -11.01 -11.90 -30.93
C PRO A 185 -12.12 -12.86 -30.46
N PRO A 186 -13.40 -12.51 -30.62
CA PRO A 186 -13.91 -11.39 -31.39
C PRO A 186 -13.99 -10.05 -30.63
N ASN A 187 -13.52 -9.98 -29.37
CA ASN A 187 -13.68 -8.82 -28.50
C ASN A 187 -12.90 -7.61 -29.05
N THR A 188 -13.43 -6.41 -28.79
CA THR A 188 -12.74 -5.15 -29.04
C THR A 188 -11.60 -4.96 -28.05
N MET A 189 -10.67 -4.06 -28.34
CA MET A 189 -9.52 -3.77 -27.47
C MET A 189 -9.72 -2.41 -26.82
N THR A 190 -9.75 -2.36 -25.50
CA THR A 190 -9.96 -1.13 -24.72
C THR A 190 -8.76 -0.82 -23.85
N PHE A 191 -8.35 0.45 -23.80
CA PHE A 191 -7.17 0.94 -23.13
C PHE A 191 -7.47 2.22 -22.36
N GLU A 192 -6.96 2.35 -21.16
CA GLU A 192 -6.83 3.62 -20.48
C GLU A 192 -5.55 4.31 -20.96
N VAL A 193 -5.69 5.52 -21.48
CA VAL A 193 -4.58 6.32 -22.00
C VAL A 193 -4.36 7.49 -21.06
N ALA A 194 -3.22 7.49 -20.38
CA ALA A 194 -2.80 8.44 -19.35
C ALA A 194 -1.40 9.01 -19.63
N GLY A 195 -0.98 10.01 -18.88
CA GLY A 195 0.29 10.71 -19.10
C GLY A 195 0.12 11.95 -20.01
N MET A 196 -1.03 12.59 -19.94
CA MET A 196 -1.42 13.72 -20.78
C MET A 196 -1.60 15.00 -19.98
N TYR A 197 -1.14 16.13 -20.52
CA TYR A 197 -1.33 17.43 -19.88
C TYR A 197 -2.80 17.90 -19.91
N PRO A 198 -3.23 18.69 -18.92
CA PRO A 198 -4.59 19.23 -18.90
C PRO A 198 -4.85 20.18 -20.06
N SER A 199 -6.11 20.25 -20.50
CA SER A 199 -6.62 21.13 -21.56
C SER A 199 -5.87 21.06 -22.90
N THR A 200 -5.22 19.92 -23.18
CA THR A 200 -4.29 19.71 -24.31
C THR A 200 -4.91 18.77 -25.34
N ALA A 201 -4.67 19.05 -26.62
CA ALA A 201 -5.17 18.23 -27.73
C ALA A 201 -4.12 17.18 -28.15
N TYR A 202 -4.57 15.95 -28.33
CA TYR A 202 -3.77 14.78 -28.72
C TYR A 202 -4.35 14.08 -29.94
N ASN A 203 -3.47 13.49 -30.74
CA ASN A 203 -3.80 12.47 -31.73
C ASN A 203 -3.52 11.09 -31.13
N MET A 204 -4.47 10.16 -31.23
CA MET A 204 -4.35 8.79 -30.72
C MET A 204 -4.62 7.79 -31.82
N PHE A 205 -3.90 6.68 -31.83
CA PHE A 205 -4.14 5.56 -32.76
C PHE A 205 -3.71 4.25 -32.14
N ALA A 206 -4.39 3.17 -32.51
CA ALA A 206 -3.97 1.83 -32.16
C ALA A 206 -2.76 1.40 -33.02
N GLN A 207 -1.80 0.72 -32.43
CA GLN A 207 -0.74 0.00 -33.12
C GLN A 207 -0.93 -1.49 -32.85
N THR A 208 -1.04 -2.28 -33.91
CA THR A 208 -1.13 -3.73 -33.83
C THR A 208 0.19 -4.33 -34.30
N ASP A 209 0.80 -5.20 -33.49
CA ASP A 209 1.96 -6.00 -33.83
C ASP A 209 1.53 -7.43 -34.15
N THR A 210 1.83 -7.89 -35.34
CA THR A 210 1.57 -9.26 -35.79
C THR A 210 2.90 -9.88 -36.22
N GLY A 211 3.53 -10.63 -35.30
CA GLY A 211 4.79 -11.30 -35.54
C GLY A 211 5.93 -10.34 -35.93
N GLY A 212 6.02 -9.16 -35.30
CA GLY A 212 7.01 -8.11 -35.54
C GLY A 212 6.62 -7.12 -36.64
N THR A 213 5.48 -7.29 -37.31
CA THR A 213 4.95 -6.34 -38.28
C THR A 213 3.97 -5.39 -37.62
N ILE A 214 4.35 -4.11 -37.48
CA ILE A 214 3.54 -3.07 -36.86
C ILE A 214 2.65 -2.39 -37.88
N THR A 215 1.36 -2.34 -37.63
CA THR A 215 0.36 -1.60 -38.41
C THR A 215 -0.35 -0.57 -37.56
N ASN A 216 -0.54 0.63 -38.11
CA ASN A 216 -1.23 1.72 -37.45
C ASN A 216 -2.70 1.76 -37.89
N GLY A 217 -3.60 1.88 -36.92
CA GLY A 217 -5.01 2.16 -37.15
C GLY A 217 -5.29 3.64 -37.45
N PRO A 218 -6.57 3.99 -37.68
CA PRO A 218 -6.98 5.38 -37.90
C PRO A 218 -6.65 6.27 -36.70
N THR A 219 -6.22 7.50 -36.97
CA THR A 219 -5.94 8.51 -35.96
C THR A 219 -7.25 9.18 -35.49
N ILE A 220 -7.43 9.27 -34.18
CA ILE A 220 -8.56 9.92 -33.54
C ILE A 220 -8.03 11.09 -32.69
N GLY A 221 -8.65 12.26 -32.82
CA GLY A 221 -8.37 13.42 -31.96
C GLY A 221 -9.06 13.28 -30.59
N PHE A 222 -8.34 13.67 -29.55
CA PHE A 222 -8.88 13.77 -28.20
C PHE A 222 -8.35 15.03 -27.53
N LYS A 223 -9.17 15.67 -26.69
CA LYS A 223 -8.74 16.79 -25.87
C LYS A 223 -9.02 16.48 -24.40
N THR A 224 -7.98 16.50 -23.57
CA THR A 224 -8.08 16.38 -22.12
C THR A 224 -8.89 17.50 -21.50
N GLY A 225 -9.48 17.25 -20.33
CA GLY A 225 -10.14 18.27 -19.54
C GLY A 225 -9.14 19.19 -18.81
N ALA A 226 -9.66 20.23 -18.19
CA ALA A 226 -8.91 21.03 -17.22
C ALA A 226 -8.79 20.27 -15.90
N LEU A 227 -7.80 20.61 -15.09
CA LEU A 227 -7.76 20.18 -13.70
C LEU A 227 -8.97 20.75 -12.94
N PRO A 228 -9.63 19.97 -12.08
CA PRO A 228 -10.74 20.45 -11.28
C PRO A 228 -10.27 21.49 -10.26
N ASN A 229 -10.98 22.59 -10.14
CA ASN A 229 -10.65 23.67 -9.20
C ASN A 229 -11.03 23.36 -7.74
N THR A 230 -11.67 22.25 -7.50
CA THR A 230 -12.04 21.75 -6.16
C THR A 230 -10.95 20.87 -5.52
N VAL A 231 -9.94 20.49 -6.30
CA VAL A 231 -8.81 19.67 -5.83
C VAL A 231 -7.60 20.60 -5.64
N PRO A 232 -6.96 20.58 -4.47
CA PRO A 232 -5.76 21.37 -4.21
C PRO A 232 -4.54 20.70 -4.86
N PHE A 233 -4.14 21.16 -6.03
CA PHE A 233 -2.96 20.62 -6.71
C PHE A 233 -1.65 21.19 -6.14
N PRO A 234 -0.60 20.36 -6.02
CA PRO A 234 0.72 20.82 -5.60
C PRO A 234 1.35 21.73 -6.66
N THR A 235 2.27 22.58 -6.20
CA THR A 235 3.14 23.37 -7.06
C THR A 235 4.58 22.99 -6.82
N PHE A 236 5.39 23.02 -7.89
CA PHE A 236 6.78 22.60 -7.85
C PHE A 236 7.70 23.71 -8.31
N THR A 237 8.91 23.73 -7.75
CA THR A 237 10.00 24.62 -8.11
C THR A 237 11.16 23.81 -8.68
N VAL A 238 11.58 24.09 -9.89
CA VAL A 238 12.76 23.50 -10.50
C VAL A 238 13.99 24.28 -10.03
N VAL A 239 14.87 23.63 -9.28
CA VAL A 239 16.16 24.20 -8.84
C VAL A 239 17.25 23.77 -9.81
N THR A 240 17.31 22.46 -10.13
CA THR A 240 18.17 21.91 -11.19
C THR A 240 17.29 21.22 -12.22
N ALA A 241 17.43 21.58 -13.49
CA ALA A 241 16.61 21.06 -14.56
C ALA A 241 17.25 19.84 -15.22
N ALA A 242 16.53 18.72 -15.25
CA ALA A 242 16.97 17.53 -15.97
C ALA A 242 17.06 17.74 -17.49
N PRO A 243 17.91 16.98 -18.20
CA PRO A 243 17.96 16.99 -19.65
C PRO A 243 16.61 16.64 -20.28
N ALA A 244 16.25 17.31 -21.38
CA ALA A 244 15.01 17.03 -22.09
C ALA A 244 14.95 15.61 -22.72
N SER A 245 16.10 14.93 -22.80
CA SER A 245 16.25 13.57 -23.31
C SER A 245 16.30 12.51 -22.22
N ASP A 246 15.91 12.83 -20.99
CA ASP A 246 15.88 11.87 -19.91
C ASP A 246 14.96 10.70 -20.27
N PRO A 247 15.41 9.44 -20.16
CA PRO A 247 14.59 8.30 -20.48
C PRO A 247 13.47 8.04 -19.47
N ASN A 248 13.54 8.66 -18.28
CA ASN A 248 12.54 8.58 -17.21
C ASN A 248 11.89 9.97 -16.98
N PRO A 249 11.08 10.46 -17.95
CA PRO A 249 10.60 11.84 -17.96
C PRO A 249 9.46 12.13 -16.98
N LEU A 250 9.00 11.16 -16.21
CA LEU A 250 7.90 11.30 -15.25
C LEU A 250 8.37 11.10 -13.81
N LEU A 251 7.77 11.89 -12.91
CA LEU A 251 7.81 11.71 -11.47
C LEU A 251 6.40 11.41 -10.98
N LEU A 252 6.23 10.36 -10.18
CA LEU A 252 5.01 10.10 -9.43
C LEU A 252 5.26 10.43 -7.97
N HIS A 253 4.39 11.27 -7.40
CA HIS A 253 4.49 11.76 -6.03
C HIS A 253 3.35 11.19 -5.19
N SER A 254 3.70 10.50 -4.11
CA SER A 254 2.78 10.10 -3.05
C SER A 254 2.88 11.14 -1.94
N PHE A 255 1.92 12.05 -1.85
CA PHE A 255 1.88 13.04 -0.78
C PHE A 255 1.29 12.42 0.49
N ILE A 256 1.74 12.92 1.62
CA ILE A 256 1.15 12.63 2.93
C ILE A 256 0.71 13.94 3.58
N ALA A 257 -0.46 13.93 4.20
CA ALA A 257 -0.97 15.05 4.97
C ALA A 257 -1.32 14.58 6.38
N PHE A 258 -0.96 15.38 7.36
CA PHE A 258 -1.38 15.20 8.75
C PHE A 258 -2.57 16.13 9.06
N GLU A 259 -3.20 15.92 10.22
CA GLU A 259 -4.35 16.72 10.62
C GLU A 259 -4.07 18.24 10.54
N GLY A 260 -4.96 18.96 9.86
CA GLY A 260 -4.84 20.41 9.64
C GLY A 260 -3.98 20.83 8.44
N GLN A 261 -3.34 19.88 7.75
CA GLN A 261 -2.59 20.16 6.51
C GLN A 261 -3.47 20.03 5.25
N THR A 262 -2.96 20.56 4.13
CA THR A 262 -3.61 20.38 2.84
C THR A 262 -3.38 18.97 2.31
N VAL A 263 -4.46 18.25 2.04
CA VAL A 263 -4.42 16.94 1.37
C VAL A 263 -4.26 17.16 -0.13
N TYR A 264 -3.08 16.84 -0.66
CA TYR A 264 -2.81 16.89 -2.09
C TYR A 264 -3.16 15.57 -2.78
N PRO A 265 -3.61 15.58 -4.05
CA PRO A 265 -3.78 14.36 -4.83
C PRO A 265 -2.42 13.68 -5.07
N TYR A 266 -2.38 12.36 -5.13
CA TYR A 266 -1.24 11.68 -5.74
C TYR A 266 -1.09 12.19 -7.16
N THR A 267 0.10 12.63 -7.54
CA THR A 267 0.27 13.38 -8.78
C THR A 267 1.47 12.87 -9.57
N ALA A 268 1.29 12.59 -10.85
CA ALA A 268 2.40 12.40 -11.75
C ALA A 268 2.68 13.70 -12.52
N THR A 269 3.96 14.07 -12.56
CA THR A 269 4.43 15.28 -13.26
C THR A 269 5.50 14.93 -14.29
N ASP A 270 5.74 15.86 -15.22
CA ASP A 270 7.02 15.90 -15.93
C ASP A 270 8.13 16.41 -14.98
N LEU A 271 9.39 16.37 -15.43
CA LEU A 271 10.56 16.82 -14.66
C LEU A 271 10.62 18.36 -14.48
N LYS A 272 9.55 19.08 -14.83
CA LYS A 272 9.36 20.52 -14.61
C LYS A 272 8.15 20.83 -13.74
N GLY A 273 7.56 19.80 -13.14
CA GLY A 273 6.37 19.94 -12.30
C GLY A 273 5.04 20.08 -13.06
N GLY A 274 5.03 19.86 -14.38
CA GLY A 274 3.82 19.89 -15.17
C GLY A 274 2.98 18.62 -14.97
N ILE A 275 1.77 18.76 -14.41
CA ILE A 275 0.90 17.64 -14.06
C ILE A 275 0.42 16.90 -15.32
N VAL A 276 0.55 15.56 -15.32
CA VAL A 276 0.10 14.68 -16.42
C VAL A 276 -0.84 13.56 -15.97
N TRP A 277 -0.98 13.34 -14.66
CA TRP A 277 -1.93 12.42 -14.05
C TRP A 277 -2.14 12.77 -12.59
N TYR A 278 -3.27 12.37 -12.00
CA TYR A 278 -3.52 12.47 -10.57
C TYR A 278 -4.59 11.47 -10.12
N TYR A 279 -4.55 11.14 -8.83
CA TYR A 279 -5.65 10.49 -8.09
C TYR A 279 -5.87 11.23 -6.77
N TYR A 280 -7.12 11.53 -6.44
CA TYR A 280 -7.47 12.27 -5.23
C TYR A 280 -8.28 11.39 -4.29
N ALA A 281 -7.65 10.95 -3.21
CA ALA A 281 -8.25 10.11 -2.18
C ALA A 281 -9.08 10.92 -1.17
N ASP A 282 -8.68 12.17 -0.86
CA ASP A 282 -9.38 13.10 0.05
C ASP A 282 -9.31 12.74 1.54
N GLY A 283 -8.40 11.85 1.95
CA GLY A 283 -8.20 11.42 3.34
C GLY A 283 -6.93 12.00 3.99
N VAL A 284 -6.86 11.91 5.32
CA VAL A 284 -5.66 12.24 6.10
C VAL A 284 -4.85 10.97 6.34
N GLY A 285 -3.53 11.04 6.10
CA GLY A 285 -2.66 9.87 6.20
C GLY A 285 -2.79 8.88 5.05
N ASP A 286 -3.54 9.25 4.01
CA ASP A 286 -3.58 8.45 2.77
C ASP A 286 -2.20 8.43 2.12
N ILE A 287 -1.78 7.27 1.63
CA ILE A 287 -0.52 7.11 0.92
C ILE A 287 -0.69 6.20 -0.30
N LEU A 288 -0.11 6.58 -1.44
CA LEU A 288 0.11 5.68 -2.55
C LEU A 288 1.36 4.87 -2.22
N THR A 289 1.21 3.56 -2.03
CA THR A 289 2.30 2.70 -1.58
C THR A 289 3.20 2.30 -2.73
N ARG A 290 2.62 1.83 -3.85
CA ARG A 290 3.37 1.40 -5.03
C ARG A 290 2.57 1.63 -6.32
N PRO A 291 3.17 2.21 -7.37
CA PRO A 291 2.63 2.11 -8.73
C PRO A 291 2.70 0.67 -9.25
N LEU A 292 1.78 0.31 -10.15
CA LEU A 292 1.65 -1.06 -10.65
C LEU A 292 2.05 -1.18 -12.11
N GLN A 293 2.67 -2.31 -12.45
CA GLN A 293 2.96 -2.67 -13.84
C GLN A 293 1.66 -2.77 -14.66
N GLY A 294 1.67 -2.14 -15.82
CA GLY A 294 0.48 -2.03 -16.67
C GLY A 294 -0.38 -0.79 -16.40
N GLY A 295 -0.11 -0.05 -15.33
CA GLY A 295 -0.81 1.15 -14.91
C GLY A 295 -1.68 0.94 -13.67
N GLY A 296 -1.99 2.04 -12.99
CA GLY A 296 -2.67 2.03 -11.70
C GLY A 296 -1.72 1.98 -10.51
N ALA A 297 -2.26 1.81 -9.31
CA ALA A 297 -1.47 1.83 -8.08
C ALA A 297 -2.16 1.05 -6.95
N LEU A 298 -1.36 0.70 -5.92
CA LEU A 298 -1.84 0.37 -4.59
C LEU A 298 -1.84 1.61 -3.71
N SER A 299 -2.87 1.75 -2.88
CA SER A 299 -3.04 2.88 -1.97
C SER A 299 -3.59 2.39 -0.62
N ILE A 300 -3.14 3.02 0.45
CA ILE A 300 -3.75 2.92 1.78
C ILE A 300 -4.55 4.18 1.99
N GLU A 301 -5.83 4.03 2.31
CA GLU A 301 -6.78 5.12 2.51
C GLU A 301 -7.20 5.15 3.98
N ASP A 302 -7.27 6.34 4.56
CA ASP A 302 -7.61 6.56 5.98
C ASP A 302 -6.70 5.80 6.97
N GLY A 303 -5.43 5.59 6.60
CA GLY A 303 -4.47 4.80 7.37
C GLY A 303 -4.13 5.34 8.76
N THR A 304 -4.44 6.60 9.06
CA THR A 304 -4.24 7.21 10.38
C THR A 304 -5.52 7.35 11.20
N ALA A 305 -6.66 7.05 10.61
CA ALA A 305 -7.98 7.21 11.25
C ALA A 305 -8.46 5.92 11.94
N TRP A 306 -7.53 5.05 12.37
CA TRP A 306 -7.92 3.78 12.95
C TRP A 306 -8.58 3.93 14.31
N ASN A 307 -9.76 3.29 14.45
CA ASN A 307 -10.54 3.17 15.66
C ASN A 307 -11.33 1.86 15.59
N PRO A 308 -11.44 1.03 16.64
CA PRO A 308 -12.17 -0.23 16.60
C PRO A 308 -13.59 -0.13 16.07
N SER A 309 -14.26 0.99 16.30
CA SER A 309 -15.60 1.25 15.79
C SER A 309 -15.64 1.65 14.30
N VAL A 310 -14.51 2.00 13.70
CA VAL A 310 -14.39 2.48 12.31
C VAL A 310 -13.25 1.81 11.54
N SER A 311 -12.69 0.71 12.05
CA SER A 311 -11.62 -0.04 11.37
C SER A 311 -11.98 -0.47 9.95
N GLN A 312 -13.27 -0.63 9.66
CA GLN A 312 -13.76 -0.90 8.31
C GLN A 312 -13.69 0.31 7.37
N ALA A 313 -13.34 1.48 7.85
CA ALA A 313 -13.10 2.67 7.04
C ALA A 313 -11.63 2.83 6.60
N GLN A 314 -10.76 1.90 7.02
CA GLN A 314 -9.37 1.86 6.56
C GLN A 314 -9.22 0.81 5.47
N PHE A 315 -8.71 1.24 4.33
CA PHE A 315 -8.70 0.44 3.12
C PHE A 315 -7.29 0.25 2.58
N LEU A 316 -7.00 -0.99 2.17
CA LEU A 316 -6.00 -1.26 1.14
C LEU A 316 -6.74 -1.31 -0.19
N ARG A 317 -6.34 -0.50 -1.15
CA ARG A 317 -7.06 -0.28 -2.41
C ARG A 317 -6.12 -0.44 -3.60
N GLN A 318 -6.63 -1.08 -4.65
CA GLN A 318 -6.03 -1.04 -5.97
C GLN A 318 -6.87 -0.15 -6.88
N ILE A 319 -6.23 0.81 -7.52
CA ILE A 319 -6.88 1.73 -8.47
C ILE A 319 -6.34 1.52 -9.88
N ASP A 320 -7.17 1.81 -10.90
CA ASP A 320 -6.74 1.95 -12.28
C ASP A 320 -6.30 3.40 -12.61
N LEU A 321 -5.83 3.66 -13.82
CA LEU A 321 -5.37 4.99 -14.22
C LEU A 321 -6.50 6.02 -14.29
N ALA A 322 -7.75 5.59 -14.48
CA ALA A 322 -8.92 6.49 -14.43
C ALA A 322 -9.34 6.83 -12.99
N GLY A 323 -8.73 6.22 -11.98
CA GLY A 323 -9.06 6.37 -10.57
C GLY A 323 -10.25 5.51 -10.12
N ASN A 324 -10.63 4.48 -10.90
CA ASN A 324 -11.65 3.54 -10.46
C ASN A 324 -11.05 2.53 -9.49
N ILE A 325 -11.82 2.14 -8.48
CA ILE A 325 -11.43 1.06 -7.56
C ILE A 325 -11.54 -0.27 -8.31
N VAL A 326 -10.40 -0.92 -8.48
CA VAL A 326 -10.31 -2.26 -9.09
C VAL A 326 -10.58 -3.32 -8.03
N ARG A 327 -10.07 -3.10 -6.83
CA ARG A 327 -10.19 -3.98 -5.68
C ARG A 327 -9.95 -3.22 -4.39
N GLU A 328 -10.63 -3.65 -3.32
CA GLU A 328 -10.52 -3.04 -2.00
C GLU A 328 -10.75 -4.07 -0.90
N THR A 329 -9.95 -4.03 0.17
CA THR A 329 -10.20 -4.68 1.45
C THR A 329 -10.05 -3.67 2.59
N ASN A 330 -10.46 -4.04 3.80
CA ASN A 330 -10.41 -3.16 4.97
C ASN A 330 -9.91 -3.92 6.21
N MET A 331 -9.46 -3.17 7.21
CA MET A 331 -8.91 -3.76 8.43
C MET A 331 -9.89 -4.68 9.17
N GLY A 332 -11.19 -4.34 9.17
CA GLY A 332 -12.19 -5.19 9.82
C GLY A 332 -12.31 -6.58 9.18
N ALA A 333 -12.19 -6.68 7.85
CA ALA A 333 -12.18 -7.94 7.13
C ALA A 333 -10.88 -8.73 7.40
N ILE A 334 -9.73 -8.05 7.35
CA ILE A 334 -8.40 -8.64 7.64
C ILE A 334 -8.35 -9.22 9.06
N GLN A 335 -8.82 -8.49 10.06
CA GLN A 335 -8.88 -8.97 11.45
C GLN A 335 -9.69 -10.27 11.58
N GLN A 336 -10.83 -10.38 10.87
CA GLN A 336 -11.63 -11.61 10.89
C GLN A 336 -10.89 -12.79 10.25
N GLU A 337 -10.11 -12.54 9.20
CA GLU A 337 -9.31 -13.57 8.53
C GLU A 337 -8.12 -14.01 9.38
N LEU A 338 -7.44 -13.07 10.03
CA LEU A 338 -6.36 -13.37 10.97
C LEU A 338 -6.84 -14.22 12.15
N ILE A 339 -7.97 -13.87 12.77
CA ILE A 339 -8.60 -14.69 13.82
C ILE A 339 -8.90 -16.10 13.32
N LYS A 340 -9.44 -16.22 12.10
CA LYS A 340 -9.74 -17.52 11.50
C LYS A 340 -8.48 -18.36 11.25
N LEU A 341 -7.35 -17.72 10.94
CA LEU A 341 -6.05 -18.38 10.79
C LEU A 341 -5.41 -18.72 12.14
N GLY A 342 -5.97 -18.25 13.26
CA GLY A 342 -5.46 -18.52 14.60
C GLY A 342 -4.42 -17.52 15.07
N ALA A 343 -4.32 -16.33 14.44
CA ALA A 343 -3.46 -15.26 14.89
C ALA A 343 -3.90 -14.79 16.29
N ALA A 344 -3.04 -14.99 17.29
CA ALA A 344 -3.37 -14.66 18.68
C ALA A 344 -3.56 -13.15 18.88
N ASP A 345 -2.75 -12.35 18.19
CA ASP A 345 -2.69 -10.91 18.31
C ASP A 345 -3.49 -10.21 17.16
N GLY A 346 -4.04 -10.98 16.21
CA GLY A 346 -4.66 -10.52 14.97
C GLY A 346 -6.09 -9.96 15.10
N GLY A 347 -6.62 -9.80 16.31
CA GLY A 347 -7.99 -9.34 16.54
C GLY A 347 -8.14 -7.82 16.61
N PRO A 348 -9.40 -7.34 16.60
CA PRO A 348 -9.67 -5.93 16.87
C PRO A 348 -9.31 -5.57 18.29
N CYS A 349 -8.91 -4.33 18.50
CA CYS A 349 -8.58 -3.86 19.83
C CYS A 349 -9.79 -3.91 20.77
N PRO A 350 -9.63 -4.49 21.97
CA PRO A 350 -10.71 -4.54 22.94
C PRO A 350 -11.06 -3.12 23.42
N ALA A 351 -12.29 -2.93 23.88
CA ALA A 351 -12.62 -1.74 24.66
C ALA A 351 -11.65 -1.65 25.84
N ILE A 352 -10.99 -0.50 25.97
CA ILE A 352 -9.89 -0.30 26.92
C ILE A 352 -10.34 -0.64 28.34
N ALA A 353 -9.77 -1.71 28.89
CA ALA A 353 -9.80 -1.94 30.34
C ALA A 353 -8.66 -1.13 30.95
N SER A 354 -8.93 -0.38 31.99
CA SER A 354 -7.91 0.41 32.67
C SER A 354 -7.54 -0.26 34.02
N PRO A 355 -6.33 -0.78 34.15
CA PRO A 355 -5.25 -0.96 33.18
C PRO A 355 -5.50 -2.15 32.22
N PRO A 356 -4.99 -2.13 30.98
CA PRO A 356 -5.06 -3.29 30.10
C PRO A 356 -4.25 -4.44 30.70
N PRO A 357 -4.73 -5.70 30.61
CA PRO A 357 -4.02 -6.84 31.16
C PRO A 357 -2.76 -7.13 30.33
N VAL A 358 -1.70 -7.57 31.00
CA VAL A 358 -0.50 -8.13 30.33
C VAL A 358 -0.93 -9.24 29.38
N GLY A 359 -0.41 -9.21 28.15
CA GLY A 359 -0.75 -10.11 27.06
C GLY A 359 -1.96 -9.69 26.23
N ALA A 360 -2.65 -8.56 26.58
CA ALA A 360 -3.62 -7.99 25.67
C ALA A 360 -2.92 -7.52 24.40
N ALA A 361 -3.51 -7.83 23.25
CA ALA A 361 -2.98 -7.45 21.94
C ALA A 361 -4.10 -7.20 20.95
N CYS A 362 -3.79 -6.44 19.91
CA CYS A 362 -4.69 -6.17 18.80
C CYS A 362 -3.93 -5.69 17.56
N THR A 363 -4.56 -5.84 16.41
CA THR A 363 -4.07 -5.24 15.17
C THR A 363 -4.74 -3.90 14.91
N GLY A 364 -3.94 -2.98 14.37
CA GLY A 364 -4.32 -1.61 14.11
C GLY A 364 -4.69 -1.32 12.66
N ALA A 365 -3.82 -0.61 11.97
CA ALA A 365 -4.04 -0.05 10.65
C ALA A 365 -3.09 -0.65 9.61
N PHE A 366 -3.48 -0.61 8.34
CA PHE A 366 -2.49 -0.65 7.26
C PHE A 366 -1.57 0.55 7.37
N HIS A 367 -0.29 0.35 7.11
CA HIS A 367 0.68 1.44 7.12
C HIS A 367 1.81 1.22 6.12
N HIS A 368 2.52 2.28 5.79
CA HIS A 368 3.76 2.39 5.04
C HIS A 368 3.82 1.66 3.69
N ASP A 369 3.64 0.34 3.61
CA ASP A 369 3.90 -0.37 2.36
C ASP A 369 2.89 -1.49 2.06
N ALA A 370 2.59 -1.61 0.77
CA ALA A 370 1.94 -2.77 0.17
C ALA A 370 2.52 -2.98 -1.23
N ILE A 371 2.91 -4.22 -1.54
CA ILE A 371 3.57 -4.61 -2.78
C ILE A 371 2.80 -5.72 -3.49
N GLN A 372 2.78 -5.70 -4.82
CA GLN A 372 2.16 -6.74 -5.66
C GLN A 372 3.19 -7.39 -6.60
N THR A 373 4.41 -7.58 -6.12
CA THR A 373 5.51 -8.20 -6.88
C THR A 373 5.64 -9.70 -6.64
N LEU A 374 4.81 -10.27 -5.74
CA LEU A 374 4.83 -11.68 -5.40
C LEU A 374 4.33 -12.56 -6.56
N PRO A 375 4.79 -13.81 -6.65
CA PRO A 375 4.28 -14.78 -7.60
C PRO A 375 2.76 -14.93 -7.54
N ASN A 376 2.16 -15.37 -8.65
CA ASN A 376 0.71 -15.59 -8.77
C ASN A 376 -0.17 -14.34 -8.59
N GLY A 377 0.41 -13.14 -8.60
CA GLY A 377 -0.32 -11.88 -8.39
C GLY A 377 -0.78 -11.68 -6.95
N TYR A 378 -0.07 -12.26 -5.99
CA TYR A 378 -0.30 -12.03 -4.57
C TYR A 378 0.19 -10.64 -4.16
N THR A 379 -0.38 -10.13 -3.08
CA THR A 379 -0.06 -8.82 -2.51
C THR A 379 0.45 -9.03 -1.09
N ALA A 380 1.57 -8.40 -0.73
CA ALA A 380 1.96 -8.28 0.67
C ALA A 380 1.70 -6.87 1.17
N ALA A 381 1.37 -6.74 2.47
CA ALA A 381 1.09 -5.45 3.11
C ALA A 381 1.55 -5.46 4.56
N LEU A 382 1.86 -4.28 5.07
CA LEU A 382 2.17 -4.05 6.49
C LEU A 382 0.91 -3.60 7.23
N ILE A 383 0.72 -4.16 8.43
CA ILE A 383 -0.21 -3.66 9.43
C ILE A 383 0.50 -3.61 10.78
N ASP A 384 0.11 -2.68 11.64
CA ASP A 384 0.62 -2.62 13.00
C ASP A 384 -0.05 -3.65 13.92
N VAL A 385 0.68 -4.03 14.96
CA VAL A 385 0.19 -4.82 16.10
C VAL A 385 0.65 -4.16 17.39
N GLU A 386 -0.25 -4.04 18.35
CA GLU A 386 0.03 -3.46 19.67
C GLU A 386 -0.18 -4.53 20.75
N LYS A 387 0.77 -4.64 21.69
CA LYS A 387 0.74 -5.67 22.74
C LYS A 387 1.26 -5.15 24.07
N ILE A 388 0.59 -5.56 25.15
CA ILE A 388 0.98 -5.22 26.51
C ILE A 388 1.92 -6.28 27.09
N PHE A 389 3.11 -5.84 27.46
CA PHE A 389 4.16 -6.68 28.03
C PHE A 389 4.27 -6.52 29.56
N PRO A 390 4.93 -7.45 30.27
CA PRO A 390 5.18 -7.32 31.70
C PRO A 390 5.97 -6.07 32.07
N PRO A 391 5.85 -5.56 33.31
CA PRO A 391 6.70 -4.49 33.82
C PRO A 391 8.19 -4.78 33.60
N PHE A 392 8.97 -3.74 33.41
CA PHE A 392 10.42 -3.77 33.15
C PHE A 392 10.84 -4.32 31.77
N THR A 393 9.92 -4.62 30.87
CA THR A 393 10.24 -4.90 29.47
C THR A 393 10.90 -3.65 28.84
N GLN A 394 11.95 -3.86 28.05
CA GLN A 394 12.77 -2.79 27.44
C GLN A 394 13.42 -1.82 28.46
N GLY A 395 13.61 -2.24 29.69
CA GLY A 395 14.25 -1.42 30.72
C GLY A 395 13.36 -0.34 31.33
N ASP A 396 12.08 -0.32 31.04
CA ASP A 396 11.12 0.56 31.71
C ASP A 396 11.11 0.25 33.22
N ASN A 397 11.40 1.27 34.03
CA ASN A 397 11.47 1.18 35.47
C ASN A 397 10.22 1.72 36.18
N SER A 398 9.14 1.97 35.48
CA SER A 398 7.87 2.48 36.04
C SER A 398 7.22 1.46 37.00
N GLY A 399 7.52 0.17 36.83
CA GLY A 399 6.84 -0.93 37.51
C GLY A 399 5.42 -1.21 36.99
N LEU A 400 5.06 -0.59 35.90
CA LEU A 400 3.79 -0.77 35.18
C LEU A 400 3.99 -1.69 33.97
N PRO A 401 2.93 -2.31 33.44
CA PRO A 401 2.99 -2.98 32.14
C PRO A 401 3.47 -2.03 31.04
N VAL A 402 4.22 -2.57 30.09
CA VAL A 402 4.80 -1.81 28.98
C VAL A 402 3.99 -2.06 27.73
N ASP A 403 3.59 -0.99 27.06
CA ASP A 403 2.87 -1.02 25.81
C ASP A 403 3.87 -0.92 24.65
N ILE A 404 3.81 -1.86 23.70
CA ILE A 404 4.78 -1.93 22.59
C ILE A 404 4.02 -2.12 21.28
N VAL A 405 4.39 -1.33 20.27
CA VAL A 405 3.92 -1.44 18.89
C VAL A 405 4.97 -2.18 18.07
N GLY A 406 4.52 -3.17 17.35
CA GLY A 406 5.25 -3.94 16.35
C GLY A 406 4.46 -3.99 15.05
N ASP A 407 4.84 -4.92 14.17
CA ASP A 407 4.28 -5.05 12.83
C ASP A 407 3.88 -6.47 12.50
N ILE A 408 2.85 -6.62 11.67
CA ILE A 408 2.48 -7.85 11.00
C ILE A 408 2.69 -7.67 9.49
N ILE A 409 3.33 -8.62 8.86
CA ILE A 409 3.40 -8.75 7.41
C ILE A 409 2.28 -9.68 6.98
N LEU A 410 1.40 -9.21 6.10
CA LEU A 410 0.33 -9.99 5.50
C LEU A 410 0.70 -10.42 4.09
N VAL A 411 0.29 -11.63 3.70
CA VAL A 411 0.24 -12.03 2.30
C VAL A 411 -1.20 -12.37 1.92
N LEU A 412 -1.69 -11.66 0.92
CA LEU A 412 -3.04 -11.74 0.39
C LEU A 412 -3.00 -12.45 -0.98
N ASN A 413 -3.89 -13.42 -1.17
CA ASN A 413 -4.04 -14.10 -2.47
C ASN A 413 -4.72 -13.18 -3.50
N THR A 414 -5.00 -13.69 -4.70
CA THR A 414 -5.66 -12.91 -5.77
C THR A 414 -7.09 -12.46 -5.44
N ASN A 415 -7.72 -12.99 -4.40
CA ASN A 415 -8.99 -12.52 -3.84
C ASN A 415 -8.80 -11.65 -2.59
N TRP A 416 -7.58 -11.24 -2.32
CA TRP A 416 -7.19 -10.46 -1.15
C TRP A 416 -7.62 -11.08 0.19
N GLN A 417 -7.62 -12.41 0.25
CA GLN A 417 -7.76 -13.17 1.50
C GLN A 417 -6.38 -13.43 2.07
N VAL A 418 -6.24 -13.29 3.38
CA VAL A 418 -4.97 -13.59 4.08
C VAL A 418 -4.66 -15.08 3.95
N VAL A 419 -3.51 -15.40 3.36
CA VAL A 419 -3.04 -16.79 3.18
C VAL A 419 -1.78 -17.08 3.98
N TRP A 420 -1.09 -16.05 4.41
CA TRP A 420 0.09 -16.13 5.26
C TRP A 420 0.25 -14.82 6.03
N TYR A 421 0.82 -14.89 7.23
CA TYR A 421 1.21 -13.71 8.01
C TYR A 421 2.45 -14.01 8.85
N TRP A 422 3.20 -12.97 9.16
CA TRP A 422 4.27 -12.95 10.12
C TRP A 422 3.99 -11.85 11.15
N ASP A 423 4.16 -12.17 12.43
CA ASP A 423 3.85 -11.27 13.55
C ASP A 423 5.12 -11.07 14.38
N THR A 424 5.49 -9.84 14.64
CA THR A 424 6.68 -9.48 15.39
C THR A 424 6.73 -10.12 16.80
N PHE A 425 5.57 -10.32 17.43
CA PHE A 425 5.46 -10.75 18.82
C PHE A 425 5.06 -12.22 18.99
N ASP A 426 4.51 -12.84 17.98
CA ASP A 426 3.94 -14.19 18.10
C ASP A 426 4.75 -15.24 17.33
N ALA A 427 5.63 -15.93 18.06
CA ALA A 427 6.39 -17.06 17.53
C ALA A 427 5.52 -18.24 17.06
N ALA A 428 4.26 -18.30 17.47
CA ALA A 428 3.30 -19.31 17.03
C ALA A 428 2.49 -18.82 15.81
N GLY A 429 2.73 -17.62 15.35
CA GLY A 429 2.02 -16.98 14.23
C GLY A 429 2.01 -17.87 13.00
N GLY A 430 0.82 -18.08 12.42
CA GLY A 430 0.64 -18.96 11.27
C GLY A 430 0.96 -20.45 11.51
N GLY A 431 1.23 -20.85 12.74
CA GLY A 431 1.60 -22.23 13.08
C GLY A 431 3.01 -22.63 12.65
N GLN A 432 3.88 -21.69 12.38
CA GLN A 432 5.20 -21.94 11.79
C GLN A 432 6.34 -22.04 12.83
N GLY A 433 6.15 -21.47 14.03
CA GLY A 433 7.11 -21.64 15.12
C GLY A 433 8.46 -20.93 14.93
N TYR A 434 8.46 -19.79 14.24
CA TYR A 434 9.65 -18.97 14.02
C TYR A 434 10.14 -18.29 15.30
N THR A 435 11.37 -17.79 15.29
CA THR A 435 11.95 -16.99 16.37
C THR A 435 11.73 -15.51 16.08
N PRO A 436 10.85 -14.83 16.84
CA PRO A 436 10.63 -13.40 16.67
C PRO A 436 11.85 -12.58 17.11
N LEU A 437 11.83 -11.29 16.80
CA LEU A 437 12.82 -10.37 17.35
C LEU A 437 12.69 -10.30 18.89
N PRO A 438 13.82 -10.18 19.61
CA PRO A 438 13.79 -10.10 21.06
C PRO A 438 13.22 -8.76 21.52
N VAL A 439 12.02 -8.77 22.07
CA VAL A 439 11.30 -7.57 22.54
C VAL A 439 12.02 -6.83 23.69
N THR A 440 13.07 -7.41 24.26
CA THR A 440 13.90 -6.76 25.28
C THR A 440 14.81 -5.65 24.75
N ARG A 441 14.99 -5.59 23.43
CA ARG A 441 15.72 -4.51 22.79
C ARG A 441 14.89 -3.23 22.77
N THR A 442 15.50 -2.09 23.08
CA THR A 442 14.89 -0.77 22.90
C THR A 442 15.18 -0.21 21.51
N ALA A 443 14.32 0.65 21.00
CA ALA A 443 14.66 1.48 19.85
C ALA A 443 15.81 2.44 20.22
N PRO A 444 16.80 2.65 19.32
CA PRO A 444 17.98 3.50 19.59
C PRO A 444 17.68 4.91 20.10
N LEU A 445 16.63 5.54 19.61
CA LEU A 445 16.22 6.89 20.02
C LEU A 445 15.07 6.87 21.05
N GLY A 446 14.58 5.70 21.45
CA GLY A 446 13.51 5.56 22.43
C GLY A 446 12.18 6.12 21.92
N GLU A 447 11.86 5.88 20.67
CA GLU A 447 10.66 6.35 19.99
C GLU A 447 9.40 5.85 20.68
N THR A 448 8.44 6.76 20.82
CA THR A 448 7.17 6.47 21.46
C THR A 448 6.01 6.99 20.62
N CYS A 449 4.92 6.26 20.66
CA CYS A 449 3.65 6.65 20.05
C CYS A 449 2.59 6.94 21.10
N GLY A 450 1.78 7.95 20.83
CA GLY A 450 0.62 8.29 21.65
C GLY A 450 -0.53 8.79 20.79
N ALA A 451 -1.71 8.91 21.38
CA ALA A 451 -2.97 9.20 20.70
C ALA A 451 -2.97 10.44 19.79
N ASN A 452 -1.97 11.32 19.91
CA ASN A 452 -1.86 12.55 19.13
C ASN A 452 -0.44 12.74 18.57
N THR A 453 0.36 11.68 18.50
CA THR A 453 1.72 11.77 17.94
C THR A 453 1.63 11.62 16.43
N SER A 454 2.08 12.63 15.70
CA SER A 454 2.09 12.61 14.23
C SER A 454 2.99 11.48 13.70
N GLY A 455 2.52 10.75 12.71
CA GLY A 455 3.27 9.66 12.08
C GLY A 455 3.19 8.32 12.82
N CYS A 456 2.55 8.26 13.96
CA CYS A 456 2.27 7.01 14.67
C CYS A 456 0.93 6.42 14.28
N PRO A 457 0.79 5.08 14.26
CA PRO A 457 -0.52 4.45 14.23
C PRO A 457 -1.35 4.91 15.43
N PRO A 458 -2.66 5.03 15.33
CA PRO A 458 -3.51 5.33 16.48
C PRO A 458 -3.41 4.21 17.53
N MET A 459 -2.99 4.56 18.74
CA MET A 459 -2.82 3.63 19.84
C MET A 459 -4.15 3.31 20.50
N LEU A 460 -4.42 2.05 20.74
CA LEU A 460 -5.73 1.57 21.17
C LEU A 460 -5.78 0.97 22.54
N LEU A 461 -4.68 0.40 22.96
CA LEU A 461 -4.57 -0.16 24.31
C LEU A 461 -4.21 0.92 25.33
N LEU A 462 -3.71 2.07 24.88
CA LEU A 462 -3.41 3.20 25.74
C LEU A 462 -4.68 3.91 26.18
N ASP A 463 -4.96 3.84 27.48
CA ASP A 463 -5.77 4.85 28.12
C ASP A 463 -4.88 6.06 28.44
N PRO A 464 -5.07 7.24 27.78
CA PRO A 464 -4.25 8.42 27.99
C PRO A 464 -4.21 8.91 29.45
N GLY A 465 -5.05 8.37 30.31
CA GLY A 465 -5.15 8.73 31.72
C GLY A 465 -4.65 7.68 32.71
N ALA A 466 -4.34 6.45 32.29
CA ALA A 466 -4.30 5.34 33.24
C ALA A 466 -2.92 4.72 33.53
N ILE A 467 -2.03 4.47 32.53
CA ILE A 467 -0.82 3.70 32.83
C ILE A 467 0.44 4.24 32.15
N ALA A 468 0.47 4.29 30.85
CA ALA A 468 1.53 4.92 30.06
C ALA A 468 0.84 5.78 29.01
N PRO A 469 1.09 7.08 28.97
CA PRO A 469 0.53 7.94 27.93
C PRO A 469 1.10 7.65 26.55
N LEU A 470 2.12 6.79 26.45
CA LEU A 470 2.88 6.51 25.23
C LEU A 470 3.22 5.04 25.16
N ALA A 471 3.03 4.41 24.00
CA ALA A 471 3.57 3.10 23.69
C ALA A 471 4.98 3.24 23.10
N HIS A 472 5.79 2.20 23.23
CA HIS A 472 7.07 2.13 22.54
C HIS A 472 6.82 1.72 21.09
N ASP A 473 7.09 2.61 20.16
CA ASP A 473 7.06 2.32 18.72
C ASP A 473 8.36 1.61 18.35
N TRP A 474 8.32 0.30 18.38
CA TRP A 474 9.53 -0.52 18.51
C TRP A 474 10.18 -0.88 17.18
N ILE A 475 9.42 -1.36 16.22
CA ILE A 475 9.94 -1.84 14.92
C ILE A 475 9.76 -0.80 13.83
N HIS A 476 8.55 -0.30 13.64
CA HIS A 476 8.20 0.65 12.61
C HIS A 476 8.69 0.21 11.24
N ALA A 477 8.23 -0.97 10.78
CA ALA A 477 8.54 -1.46 9.45
C ALA A 477 7.97 -0.50 8.40
N ASN A 478 8.81 0.00 7.51
CA ASN A 478 8.42 1.05 6.58
C ASN A 478 8.64 0.71 5.10
N SER A 479 9.26 -0.43 4.80
CA SER A 479 9.27 -0.98 3.45
C SER A 479 9.38 -2.50 3.43
N LEU A 480 8.73 -3.09 2.42
CA LEU A 480 8.80 -4.49 2.06
C LEU A 480 9.42 -4.64 0.69
N TYR A 481 10.35 -5.57 0.56
CA TYR A 481 10.85 -6.01 -0.72
C TYR A 481 10.70 -7.53 -0.84
N TYR A 482 10.06 -8.01 -1.90
CA TYR A 482 10.03 -9.44 -2.22
C TYR A 482 11.26 -9.78 -3.07
N TRP A 483 12.18 -10.56 -2.49
CA TRP A 483 13.39 -11.00 -3.16
C TRP A 483 13.15 -12.37 -3.83
N PRO A 484 13.01 -12.40 -5.15
CA PRO A 484 12.61 -13.63 -5.84
C PRO A 484 13.73 -14.67 -5.86
N ALA A 485 13.38 -15.95 -5.82
CA ALA A 485 14.31 -17.05 -6.11
C ALA A 485 14.67 -17.08 -7.61
N PRO A 486 15.90 -17.49 -8.00
CA PRO A 486 17.00 -17.92 -7.12
C PRO A 486 17.90 -16.78 -6.62
N GLN A 487 17.54 -15.52 -6.84
CA GLN A 487 18.36 -14.36 -6.50
C GLN A 487 18.54 -14.21 -4.98
N ASP A 488 17.55 -14.62 -4.21
CA ASP A 488 17.54 -14.64 -2.74
C ASP A 488 18.39 -15.76 -2.12
N GLY A 489 19.04 -16.62 -2.94
CA GLY A 489 19.81 -17.76 -2.49
C GLY A 489 19.02 -19.06 -2.36
N ASN A 490 17.70 -19.05 -2.46
CA ASN A 490 16.85 -20.24 -2.45
C ASN A 490 16.82 -20.91 -3.84
N ALA A 491 16.59 -22.22 -3.87
CA ALA A 491 16.35 -22.93 -5.12
C ALA A 491 14.97 -22.60 -5.72
N THR A 492 13.98 -22.41 -4.86
CA THR A 492 12.59 -22.09 -5.22
C THR A 492 11.95 -21.31 -4.07
N GLY A 493 11.03 -20.40 -4.42
CA GLY A 493 10.33 -19.56 -3.47
C GLY A 493 11.18 -18.39 -2.96
N GLY A 494 10.67 -17.18 -3.07
CA GLY A 494 11.36 -15.97 -2.64
C GLY A 494 11.13 -15.64 -1.18
N ASP A 495 11.98 -14.76 -0.64
CA ASP A 495 11.95 -14.29 0.73
C ASP A 495 11.57 -12.80 0.80
N PHE A 496 11.29 -12.29 2.01
CA PHE A 496 11.13 -10.86 2.23
C PHE A 496 12.41 -10.23 2.78
N VAL A 497 12.68 -9.00 2.32
CA VAL A 497 13.61 -8.07 2.96
C VAL A 497 12.78 -6.92 3.52
N VAL A 498 12.97 -6.64 4.80
CA VAL A 498 12.15 -5.70 5.57
C VAL A 498 13.04 -4.61 6.14
N SER A 499 12.64 -3.36 5.96
CA SER A 499 13.28 -2.22 6.61
C SER A 499 12.55 -1.90 7.91
N SER A 500 13.25 -2.00 9.02
CA SER A 500 12.80 -1.59 10.35
C SER A 500 13.44 -0.25 10.71
N ARG A 501 12.66 0.82 10.64
CA ARG A 501 13.13 2.19 10.84
C ARG A 501 13.68 2.40 12.24
N HIS A 502 12.88 2.13 13.27
CA HIS A 502 13.24 2.42 14.66
C HIS A 502 14.30 1.47 15.24
N GLN A 503 14.65 0.42 14.50
CA GLN A 503 15.73 -0.47 14.90
C GLN A 503 17.03 -0.23 14.14
N ASP A 504 17.08 0.79 13.26
CA ASP A 504 18.23 1.00 12.36
C ASP A 504 18.64 -0.27 11.62
N MET A 505 17.67 -1.06 11.16
CA MET A 505 17.91 -2.43 10.74
C MET A 505 17.16 -2.78 9.46
N VAL A 506 17.81 -3.60 8.64
CA VAL A 506 17.20 -4.36 7.56
C VAL A 506 17.33 -5.84 7.89
N PHE A 507 16.27 -6.63 7.71
CA PHE A 507 16.35 -8.08 7.95
C PHE A 507 15.71 -8.87 6.82
N LYS A 508 16.21 -10.10 6.63
CA LYS A 508 15.65 -11.08 5.69
C LYS A 508 14.80 -12.09 6.43
N LEU A 509 13.62 -12.33 5.91
CA LEU A 509 12.63 -13.23 6.48
C LEU A 509 12.41 -14.43 5.56
N ASP A 510 12.49 -15.65 6.14
CA ASP A 510 12.28 -16.93 5.45
C ASP A 510 10.80 -17.11 5.07
N TYR A 511 10.42 -16.63 3.90
CA TYR A 511 9.04 -16.72 3.38
C TYR A 511 8.84 -17.89 2.41
N LYS A 512 9.74 -18.08 1.46
CA LYS A 512 9.71 -19.14 0.42
C LYS A 512 8.33 -19.35 -0.21
N ASP A 513 7.69 -18.26 -0.64
CA ASP A 513 6.34 -18.26 -1.21
C ASP A 513 5.29 -18.92 -0.29
N GLY A 514 5.42 -18.74 1.03
CA GLY A 514 4.54 -19.31 2.06
C GLY A 514 4.98 -20.69 2.57
N ALA A 515 6.08 -21.26 2.07
CA ALA A 515 6.62 -22.54 2.52
C ALA A 515 7.80 -22.37 3.51
N GLY A 516 8.27 -21.15 3.75
CA GLY A 516 9.33 -20.83 4.69
C GLY A 516 8.90 -20.95 6.14
N THR A 517 9.87 -20.89 7.05
CA THR A 517 9.64 -21.01 8.49
C THR A 517 9.17 -19.73 9.15
N GLY A 518 9.37 -18.57 8.51
CA GLY A 518 9.16 -17.25 9.10
C GLY A 518 10.35 -16.80 9.99
N ASP A 519 11.45 -17.56 10.03
CA ASP A 519 12.63 -17.16 10.77
C ASP A 519 13.31 -15.95 10.13
N ILE A 520 13.92 -15.11 10.97
CA ILE A 520 14.84 -14.09 10.51
C ILE A 520 16.16 -14.75 10.16
N LEU A 521 16.50 -14.74 8.86
CA LEU A 521 17.69 -15.40 8.33
C LEU A 521 18.96 -14.62 8.60
N TRP A 522 18.86 -13.28 8.56
CA TRP A 522 19.94 -12.37 8.94
C TRP A 522 19.42 -10.96 9.24
N THR A 523 20.22 -10.19 9.95
CA THR A 523 20.01 -8.77 10.22
C THR A 523 21.21 -7.95 9.76
N MET A 524 20.94 -6.72 9.27
CA MET A 524 21.93 -5.79 8.72
C MET A 524 21.69 -4.40 9.31
N GLY A 525 22.71 -3.81 9.93
CA GLY A 525 22.65 -2.46 10.55
C GLY A 525 23.85 -2.19 11.46
N PRO A 526 23.85 -1.11 12.23
CA PRO A 526 24.94 -0.78 13.15
C PRO A 526 25.20 -1.87 14.19
N PRO A 527 26.48 -2.21 14.49
CA PRO A 527 26.83 -3.36 15.34
C PRO A 527 26.59 -3.16 16.84
N ASP A 528 26.44 -1.95 17.34
CA ASP A 528 26.50 -1.62 18.78
C ASP A 528 25.15 -1.30 19.43
N ASP A 529 24.09 -1.76 18.88
CA ASP A 529 22.74 -1.38 19.30
C ASP A 529 22.07 -2.34 20.30
N GLY A 530 22.82 -3.34 20.80
CA GLY A 530 22.34 -4.28 21.81
C GLY A 530 21.44 -5.38 21.28
N LEU A 531 21.40 -5.60 19.95
CA LEU A 531 20.75 -6.77 19.36
C LEU A 531 21.39 -8.09 19.82
N ALA A 532 20.55 -9.05 20.08
CA ALA A 532 20.95 -10.44 20.17
C ALA A 532 20.12 -11.25 19.16
N PRO A 533 20.67 -11.76 18.06
CA PRO A 533 22.10 -11.65 17.70
C PRO A 533 22.47 -10.23 17.24
N PRO A 534 23.75 -9.84 17.37
CA PRO A 534 24.27 -8.64 16.74
C PRO A 534 24.05 -8.72 15.23
N THR A 535 24.05 -7.58 14.55
CA THR A 535 23.93 -7.57 13.09
C THR A 535 24.96 -8.54 12.49
N ASP A 536 24.53 -9.37 11.55
CA ASP A 536 25.38 -10.43 10.98
C ASP A 536 26.49 -9.86 10.09
N PHE A 537 26.29 -8.63 9.58
CA PHE A 537 27.14 -8.05 8.54
C PHE A 537 28.20 -7.12 9.10
N THR A 538 29.40 -7.18 8.49
CA THR A 538 30.48 -6.22 8.68
C THR A 538 30.52 -5.23 7.52
N PHE A 539 30.49 -3.93 7.81
CA PHE A 539 30.61 -2.89 6.81
C PHE A 539 32.07 -2.73 6.35
N VAL A 540 32.32 -2.96 5.05
CA VAL A 540 33.64 -2.74 4.44
C VAL A 540 33.76 -1.26 4.12
N ASN A 541 34.27 -0.49 5.07
CA ASN A 541 34.33 0.97 5.01
C ASN A 541 35.44 1.46 4.06
N VAL A 542 35.23 1.35 2.75
CA VAL A 542 36.20 1.74 1.72
C VAL A 542 36.42 3.26 1.65
N TYR A 543 35.54 4.04 2.27
CA TYR A 543 35.56 5.51 2.22
C TYR A 543 36.09 6.14 3.49
N ASN A 544 36.39 5.37 4.53
CA ASN A 544 36.71 5.84 5.87
C ASN A 544 35.63 6.77 6.45
N ASP A 545 34.36 6.50 6.12
CA ASP A 545 33.24 7.19 6.68
C ASP A 545 33.13 6.87 8.19
N PRO A 546 33.10 7.86 9.09
CA PRO A 546 32.92 7.61 10.52
C PRO A 546 31.54 7.04 10.86
N TRP A 547 30.55 7.19 9.96
CA TRP A 547 29.16 6.72 10.10
C TRP A 547 28.75 5.90 8.90
N PRO A 548 29.35 4.71 8.67
CA PRO A 548 29.17 3.99 7.41
C PRO A 548 27.77 3.37 7.25
N TRP A 549 27.06 3.10 8.34
CA TRP A 549 25.74 2.51 8.33
C TRP A 549 24.64 3.56 8.13
N PHE A 550 23.50 3.08 7.62
CA PHE A 550 22.25 3.83 7.59
C PHE A 550 21.60 3.89 8.97
N SER A 551 20.69 4.81 9.18
CA SER A 551 19.83 4.88 10.36
C SER A 551 18.48 5.50 10.03
N HIS A 552 17.42 4.99 10.66
CA HIS A 552 16.02 5.40 10.45
C HIS A 552 15.64 5.45 8.96
N GLN A 553 16.20 4.52 8.21
CA GLN A 553 16.13 4.43 6.76
C GLN A 553 14.70 4.16 6.25
N HIS A 554 14.46 4.55 4.99
CA HIS A 554 13.23 4.27 4.24
C HIS A 554 13.53 3.60 2.91
N ASP A 555 12.50 2.95 2.33
CA ASP A 555 12.44 2.42 0.96
C ASP A 555 13.67 1.58 0.57
N VAL A 556 13.90 0.50 1.30
CA VAL A 556 14.98 -0.44 1.03
C VAL A 556 14.54 -1.39 -0.06
N GLY A 557 15.27 -1.43 -1.18
CA GLY A 557 14.99 -2.33 -2.31
C GLY A 557 16.23 -2.86 -2.98
N ILE A 558 16.21 -4.13 -3.41
CA ILE A 558 17.30 -4.73 -4.20
C ILE A 558 16.98 -4.56 -5.67
N GLU A 559 17.77 -3.74 -6.34
CA GLU A 559 17.52 -3.31 -7.71
C GLU A 559 17.72 -4.44 -8.75
N ASN A 560 17.25 -4.20 -9.97
CA ASN A 560 17.39 -5.14 -11.10
C ASN A 560 16.83 -6.54 -10.81
N GLY A 561 15.65 -6.60 -10.16
CA GLY A 561 14.99 -7.86 -9.85
C GLY A 561 15.76 -8.74 -8.86
N GLY A 562 16.46 -8.12 -7.90
CA GLY A 562 17.19 -8.81 -6.83
C GLY A 562 18.65 -9.14 -7.17
N THR A 563 19.20 -8.59 -8.23
CA THR A 563 20.61 -8.84 -8.64
C THR A 563 21.47 -7.58 -8.62
N GLY A 564 20.87 -6.41 -8.44
CA GLY A 564 21.53 -5.11 -8.40
C GLY A 564 22.00 -4.70 -7.00
N PRO A 565 22.46 -3.45 -6.84
CA PRO A 565 22.70 -2.88 -5.54
C PRO A 565 21.40 -2.73 -4.77
N THR A 566 21.49 -2.68 -3.45
CA THR A 566 20.38 -2.28 -2.58
C THR A 566 20.39 -0.77 -2.42
N THR A 567 19.30 -0.13 -2.83
CA THR A 567 19.09 1.30 -2.65
C THR A 567 18.41 1.59 -1.33
N ILE A 568 18.78 2.69 -0.69
CA ILE A 568 18.33 3.06 0.66
C ILE A 568 18.24 4.58 0.75
N MET A 569 17.11 5.07 1.24
CA MET A 569 17.00 6.44 1.73
C MET A 569 17.41 6.43 3.20
N ASP A 570 18.61 6.94 3.51
CA ASP A 570 19.13 7.05 4.88
C ASP A 570 18.73 8.40 5.48
N ASN A 571 17.68 8.42 6.29
CA ASN A 571 17.27 9.64 7.00
C ASN A 571 18.35 10.10 7.99
N GLY A 572 19.04 9.18 8.65
CA GLY A 572 20.21 9.48 9.45
C GLY A 572 19.91 9.94 10.87
N ASP A 573 18.72 9.67 11.41
CA ASP A 573 18.27 10.24 12.69
C ASP A 573 19.21 9.89 13.84
N THR A 574 19.65 8.66 13.98
CA THR A 574 20.60 8.22 15.01
C THR A 574 21.98 8.83 14.79
N ARG A 575 22.39 9.02 13.53
CA ARG A 575 23.66 9.70 13.18
C ARG A 575 23.62 11.19 13.53
N VAL A 576 22.47 11.84 13.36
CA VAL A 576 22.24 13.27 13.60
C VAL A 576 22.00 13.58 15.08
N SER A 577 21.50 12.60 15.87
CA SER A 577 21.18 12.77 17.30
C SER A 577 22.44 12.65 18.20
N PRO A 578 22.53 13.34 19.38
CA PRO A 578 21.60 13.13 20.51
C PRO A 578 20.56 14.23 20.72
N GLN A 579 20.15 14.92 19.71
CA GLN A 579 19.12 15.94 19.89
C GLN A 579 17.97 15.69 18.92
N PRO A 580 16.72 15.50 19.36
CA PRO A 580 15.57 15.24 18.47
C PRO A 580 15.23 16.41 17.50
N LEU A 581 15.92 17.49 17.55
CA LEU A 581 15.91 18.64 16.62
C LEU A 581 17.28 19.28 16.56
N GLY A 582 18.30 18.59 17.04
CA GLY A 582 19.64 19.10 17.12
C GLY A 582 20.29 19.01 15.76
N LEU A 583 20.35 20.07 15.09
CA LEU A 583 21.36 20.41 14.08
C LEU A 583 22.70 19.94 14.63
N GLY A 584 23.10 18.72 14.26
CA GLY A 584 24.03 17.90 14.98
C GLY A 584 25.43 18.42 15.04
N THR A 585 25.96 18.25 16.19
CA THR A 585 27.41 18.36 16.43
C THR A 585 28.14 17.04 16.18
N ASN A 586 27.39 15.92 15.98
CA ASN A 586 27.96 14.59 15.84
C ASN A 586 28.29 14.19 14.39
N CYS A 587 27.85 14.93 13.39
CA CYS A 587 28.06 14.60 11.98
C CYS A 587 29.36 15.19 11.40
N ALA A 588 30.11 15.99 12.17
CA ALA A 588 31.40 16.53 11.68
C ALA A 588 32.38 15.39 11.36
N PRO A 589 33.13 15.43 10.24
CA PRO A 589 33.28 16.58 9.33
C PRO A 589 32.26 16.68 8.19
N TYR A 590 31.23 15.81 8.18
CA TYR A 590 30.16 15.83 7.18
C TYR A 590 29.00 16.71 7.64
N ASP A 591 28.23 17.24 6.70
CA ASP A 591 26.97 17.90 7.03
C ASP A 591 25.98 16.88 7.59
N CYS A 592 25.12 17.35 8.51
CA CYS A 592 24.14 16.47 9.17
C CYS A 592 22.88 16.25 8.31
N ASP A 593 23.04 16.08 7.02
CA ASP A 593 21.96 15.87 6.07
C ASP A 593 21.64 14.39 5.90
N SER A 594 20.46 14.10 5.37
CA SER A 594 20.09 12.75 4.96
C SER A 594 20.92 12.30 3.76
N ARG A 595 21.04 11.00 3.57
CA ARG A 595 21.87 10.44 2.50
C ARG A 595 21.08 9.53 1.57
N GLY A 596 21.41 9.61 0.28
CA GLY A 596 21.09 8.59 -0.69
C GLY A 596 22.18 7.51 -0.68
N MET A 597 21.80 6.26 -0.42
CA MET A 597 22.76 5.17 -0.35
C MET A 597 22.46 4.07 -1.38
N ALA A 598 23.51 3.46 -1.90
CA ALA A 598 23.45 2.18 -2.58
C ALA A 598 24.57 1.29 -2.05
N ILE A 599 24.23 0.05 -1.71
CA ILE A 599 25.18 -0.93 -1.16
C ILE A 599 25.12 -2.23 -1.95
N THR A 600 26.20 -2.98 -1.92
CA THR A 600 26.19 -4.43 -2.26
C THR A 600 26.51 -5.22 -1.00
N PHE A 601 25.97 -6.43 -0.90
CA PHE A 601 26.27 -7.28 0.23
C PHE A 601 26.51 -8.74 -0.19
N SER A 602 27.16 -9.50 0.67
CA SER A 602 27.42 -10.92 0.49
C SER A 602 26.90 -11.71 1.67
N GLU A 603 25.86 -12.51 1.48
CA GLU A 603 25.32 -13.39 2.53
C GLU A 603 26.34 -14.45 2.96
N SER A 604 27.19 -14.94 2.07
CA SER A 604 28.19 -15.96 2.39
C SER A 604 29.39 -15.42 3.18
N ALA A 605 29.74 -14.15 3.02
CA ALA A 605 30.83 -13.48 3.72
C ALA A 605 30.34 -12.58 4.86
N PHE A 606 29.05 -12.32 4.94
CA PHE A 606 28.44 -11.36 5.84
C PHE A 606 29.15 -9.99 5.78
N THR A 607 29.29 -9.47 4.56
CA THR A 607 29.91 -8.16 4.34
C THR A 607 29.00 -7.26 3.53
N VAL A 608 29.01 -5.96 3.87
CA VAL A 608 28.36 -4.88 3.13
C VAL A 608 29.42 -3.95 2.58
N THR A 609 29.32 -3.60 1.31
CA THR A 609 30.22 -2.65 0.64
C THR A 609 29.40 -1.52 0.01
N PRO A 610 29.71 -0.25 0.31
CA PRO A 610 29.02 0.88 -0.30
C PRO A 610 29.38 1.00 -1.78
N VAL A 611 28.37 1.20 -2.62
CA VAL A 611 28.48 1.60 -4.03
C VAL A 611 28.35 3.11 -4.13
N LEU A 612 27.43 3.68 -3.35
CA LEU A 612 27.11 5.09 -3.27
C LEU A 612 26.81 5.47 -1.82
N SER A 613 27.30 6.61 -1.38
CA SER A 613 26.86 7.30 -0.17
C SER A 613 26.90 8.79 -0.47
N LEU A 614 25.75 9.41 -0.65
CA LEU A 614 25.59 10.76 -1.18
C LEU A 614 24.82 11.63 -0.20
N ASP A 615 25.42 12.76 0.18
CA ASP A 615 24.74 13.82 0.92
C ASP A 615 23.66 14.47 0.03
N LEU A 616 22.41 14.52 0.53
CA LEU A 616 21.27 15.06 -0.21
C LEU A 616 21.05 16.57 0.02
N GLY A 617 21.93 17.22 0.81
CA GLY A 617 21.94 18.66 1.03
C GLY A 617 20.84 19.18 1.95
N ALA A 618 20.11 18.28 2.61
CA ALA A 618 19.09 18.62 3.61
C ALA A 618 18.74 17.42 4.49
N TYR A 619 18.41 17.69 5.76
CA TYR A 619 17.97 16.65 6.69
C TYR A 619 16.46 16.40 6.58
N SER A 620 16.11 15.14 6.37
CA SER A 620 14.75 14.59 6.38
C SER A 620 14.54 13.78 7.63
N THR A 621 13.57 14.12 8.44
CA THR A 621 13.28 13.38 9.70
C THR A 621 12.58 12.06 9.46
N ALA A 622 11.93 11.87 8.33
CA ALA A 622 11.21 10.65 7.96
C ALA A 622 10.81 10.67 6.49
N ASN A 623 10.25 9.55 5.99
CA ASN A 623 9.80 9.39 4.62
C ASN A 623 10.95 9.35 3.60
N GLY A 624 10.57 9.29 2.35
CA GLY A 624 11.48 9.29 1.22
C GLY A 624 11.59 7.94 0.53
N SER A 625 12.28 7.95 -0.60
CA SER A 625 12.50 6.76 -1.42
C SER A 625 13.84 6.81 -2.13
N ALA A 626 14.30 5.64 -2.59
CA ALA A 626 15.56 5.44 -3.28
C ALA A 626 15.38 4.48 -4.46
N GLN A 627 15.99 4.77 -5.61
CA GLN A 627 15.80 4.00 -6.82
C GLN A 627 17.03 4.06 -7.72
N LEU A 628 17.40 2.93 -8.34
CA LEU A 628 18.33 2.89 -9.47
C LEU A 628 17.55 3.03 -10.78
N LEU A 629 17.82 4.06 -11.55
CA LEU A 629 17.15 4.32 -12.83
C LEU A 629 17.73 3.48 -13.97
N SER A 630 16.93 3.29 -15.01
CA SER A 630 17.31 2.50 -16.19
C SER A 630 18.52 3.05 -16.96
N ASN A 631 18.86 4.32 -16.80
CA ASN A 631 20.04 4.97 -17.34
C ASN A 631 21.30 4.81 -16.46
N GLY A 632 21.17 4.16 -15.29
CA GLY A 632 22.23 3.97 -14.32
C GLY A 632 22.37 5.11 -13.31
N ASN A 633 21.55 6.15 -13.41
CA ASN A 633 21.47 7.22 -12.41
C ASN A 633 20.72 6.73 -11.17
N TYR A 634 20.85 7.48 -10.07
CA TYR A 634 20.10 7.25 -8.84
C TYR A 634 19.10 8.36 -8.61
N PHE A 635 17.89 7.97 -8.24
CA PHE A 635 16.85 8.89 -7.81
C PHE A 635 16.61 8.74 -6.32
N PHE A 636 16.47 9.86 -5.63
CA PHE A 636 16.12 9.93 -4.21
C PHE A 636 14.99 10.93 -4.00
N GLU A 637 14.01 10.54 -3.21
CA GLU A 637 13.04 11.46 -2.65
C GLU A 637 13.47 11.79 -1.23
N ASN A 638 13.92 13.04 -0.99
CA ASN A 638 14.29 13.54 0.32
C ASN A 638 13.14 14.40 0.87
N SER A 639 12.32 13.84 1.74
CA SER A 639 11.04 14.42 2.15
C SER A 639 10.97 14.76 3.64
N LEU A 640 9.89 15.43 4.07
CA LEU A 640 9.78 15.98 5.43
C LEU A 640 10.99 16.86 5.83
N VAL A 641 11.57 17.55 4.87
CA VAL A 641 12.62 18.53 5.10
C VAL A 641 12.00 19.78 5.68
N PHE A 642 12.29 20.09 6.94
CA PHE A 642 11.77 21.29 7.59
C PHE A 642 12.63 22.51 7.27
N VAL A 643 12.05 23.48 6.59
CA VAL A 643 12.73 24.74 6.23
C VAL A 643 12.32 25.84 7.21
N VAL A 644 13.19 26.13 8.19
CA VAL A 644 12.94 27.09 9.28
C VAL A 644 12.51 28.47 8.77
N ALA A 645 13.11 28.95 7.67
CA ALA A 645 12.78 30.25 7.10
C ALA A 645 11.36 30.36 6.55
N GLN A 646 10.70 29.24 6.28
CA GLN A 646 9.34 29.15 5.71
C GLN A 646 8.34 28.54 6.68
N ASP A 647 8.80 28.05 7.85
CA ASP A 647 7.98 27.35 8.84
C ASP A 647 7.13 26.26 8.19
N SER A 648 7.74 25.46 7.32
CA SER A 648 7.03 24.46 6.48
C SER A 648 7.95 23.31 6.11
N THR A 649 7.34 22.17 5.76
CA THR A 649 8.02 20.97 5.30
C THR A 649 7.91 20.83 3.78
N PHE A 650 8.99 20.33 3.17
CA PHE A 650 9.12 20.14 1.73
C PHE A 650 9.57 18.72 1.38
N GLY A 651 9.36 18.35 0.11
CA GLY A 651 9.93 17.17 -0.52
C GLY A 651 10.83 17.60 -1.69
N TYR A 652 11.96 16.94 -1.82
CA TYR A 652 12.96 17.18 -2.85
C TYR A 652 13.14 15.91 -3.68
N SER A 653 12.70 15.94 -4.95
CA SER A 653 12.91 14.88 -5.92
C SER A 653 14.24 15.11 -6.62
N LEU A 654 15.23 14.26 -6.34
CA LEU A 654 16.62 14.44 -6.68
C LEU A 654 17.12 13.32 -7.59
N GLU A 655 17.75 13.64 -8.73
CA GLU A 655 18.44 12.67 -9.58
C GLU A 655 19.94 12.99 -9.62
N TYR A 656 20.76 11.95 -9.50
CA TYR A 656 22.22 12.03 -9.54
C TYR A 656 22.81 11.04 -10.52
N GLY A 657 23.97 11.40 -11.09
CA GLY A 657 24.72 10.54 -12.01
C GLY A 657 25.26 9.25 -11.37
N PRO A 658 25.69 8.28 -12.19
CA PRO A 658 26.04 6.93 -11.74
C PRO A 658 27.38 6.80 -11.03
N THR A 659 28.21 7.82 -11.03
CA THR A 659 29.58 7.78 -10.47
C THR A 659 29.86 8.91 -9.51
N PRO A 660 29.38 8.83 -8.28
CA PRO A 660 29.93 9.67 -7.26
C PRO A 660 31.17 9.00 -6.67
N ALA A 661 32.30 9.70 -6.67
CA ALA A 661 33.37 9.36 -5.74
C ALA A 661 32.87 9.67 -4.33
N ALA A 662 33.04 8.73 -3.44
CA ALA A 662 32.55 8.86 -2.06
C ALA A 662 33.52 9.59 -1.13
N PRO A 663 33.05 9.92 0.07
CA PRO A 663 31.71 10.40 0.38
C PRO A 663 31.53 11.76 -0.28
N GLN A 664 30.55 11.88 -1.14
CA GLN A 664 30.33 13.16 -1.80
C GLN A 664 29.60 14.14 -0.90
N VAL A 665 30.25 15.21 -0.61
CA VAL A 665 29.66 16.39 0.00
C VAL A 665 29.20 17.31 -1.12
N GLY A 666 27.85 17.39 -1.32
CA GLY A 666 27.26 18.40 -2.18
C GLY A 666 26.92 17.96 -3.62
N PRO A 667 26.25 18.82 -4.36
CA PRO A 667 25.47 18.50 -5.57
C PRO A 667 26.30 18.37 -6.85
N ALA A 668 27.56 17.92 -6.82
CA ALA A 668 28.47 17.97 -7.97
C ALA A 668 27.97 17.24 -9.24
N ASP A 669 27.13 16.21 -9.06
CA ASP A 669 26.56 15.40 -10.17
C ASP A 669 25.02 15.40 -10.14
N GLN A 670 24.39 16.41 -9.55
CA GLN A 670 22.96 16.57 -9.49
C GLN A 670 22.40 16.89 -10.89
N ILE A 671 21.52 16.02 -11.36
CA ILE A 671 20.89 16.12 -12.69
C ILE A 671 19.52 16.78 -12.57
N LEU A 672 18.78 16.46 -11.50
CA LEU A 672 17.47 17.02 -11.20
C LEU A 672 17.41 17.45 -9.75
N ASP A 673 16.76 18.58 -9.50
CA ASP A 673 16.24 19.02 -8.19
C ASP A 673 14.89 19.68 -8.44
N LEU A 674 13.82 18.95 -8.09
CA LEU A 674 12.45 19.43 -8.17
C LEU A 674 11.86 19.44 -6.75
N GLN A 675 11.53 20.63 -6.27
CA GLN A 675 11.03 20.84 -4.91
C GLN A 675 9.53 21.08 -4.90
N GLY A 676 8.83 20.45 -3.97
CA GLY A 676 7.38 20.54 -3.81
C GLY A 676 6.94 20.40 -2.36
N PRO A 677 5.63 20.19 -2.11
CA PRO A 677 5.14 19.83 -0.79
C PRO A 677 5.77 18.52 -0.30
N GLN A 678 5.67 18.23 0.98
CA GLN A 678 6.19 16.99 1.57
C GLN A 678 5.56 15.75 0.90
N HIS A 679 6.40 14.77 0.59
CA HIS A 679 6.01 13.48 0.04
C HIS A 679 6.07 12.39 1.11
N TYR A 680 5.36 11.28 0.89
CA TYR A 680 5.67 10.02 1.55
C TYR A 680 6.77 9.30 0.75
N ARG A 681 6.54 9.12 -0.57
CA ARG A 681 7.48 8.53 -1.53
C ARG A 681 7.38 9.21 -2.89
N GLY A 682 8.42 9.04 -3.71
CA GLY A 682 8.45 9.43 -5.11
C GLY A 682 9.06 8.34 -5.99
N TRP A 683 8.67 8.31 -7.25
CA TRP A 683 9.22 7.39 -8.26
C TRP A 683 9.49 8.14 -9.54
N GLN A 684 10.72 7.99 -10.07
CA GLN A 684 11.03 8.47 -11.41
C GLN A 684 10.89 7.33 -12.42
N MET A 685 10.13 7.52 -13.49
CA MET A 685 9.71 6.44 -14.38
C MET A 685 9.61 6.86 -15.86
N PRO A 686 9.74 5.90 -16.79
CA PRO A 686 9.62 6.20 -18.22
C PRO A 686 8.19 6.56 -18.62
N ASN A 687 7.19 6.01 -17.98
CA ASN A 687 5.77 6.28 -18.18
C ASN A 687 4.91 5.64 -17.09
N LEU A 688 3.61 5.92 -17.06
CA LEU A 688 2.68 5.40 -16.04
C LEU A 688 2.36 3.89 -16.15
N TYR A 689 2.82 3.21 -17.19
CA TYR A 689 2.56 1.78 -17.41
C TYR A 689 3.73 0.89 -17.02
N ASN A 690 4.92 1.47 -16.87
CA ASN A 690 6.16 0.76 -16.57
C ASN A 690 6.88 1.44 -15.40
N PRO A 691 6.29 1.38 -14.20
CA PRO A 691 6.96 1.86 -13.00
C PRO A 691 8.16 0.99 -12.65
N PRO A 692 9.04 1.43 -11.73
CA PRO A 692 10.09 0.58 -11.19
C PRO A 692 9.50 -0.68 -10.54
N THR A 693 10.31 -1.72 -10.42
CA THR A 693 9.93 -3.01 -9.84
C THR A 693 10.44 -3.22 -8.42
N THR A 694 11.08 -2.21 -7.86
CA THR A 694 11.59 -2.18 -6.47
C THR A 694 10.63 -1.50 -5.52
#